data_04f04eca2c795e893482b86df901158b
#
_entry.id   04f04eca2c795e893482b86df901158b
#
_cell.length_a   1.000
_cell.length_b   1.000
_cell.length_c   1.000
_cell.angle_alpha   90.00
_cell.angle_beta   90.00
_cell.angle_gamma   90.00
#
_symmetry.space_group_name_H-M   'P 1'
#
loop_
_entity.id
_entity.type
_entity.pdbx_description
1 polymer ?
#
loop_
_entity_poly.entity_id
_entity_poly.type
_entity_poly.pdbx_seq_one_letter_code
_entity_poly.pdbx_strand_id
1 'polypeptide(L)'
;GYGRAKKNDLTGSVTAIKPDELSKGITNNASDMLVGKVAGVDVQTAGGTPGAGAQIRIRGGASLSASNDPLYVIDGLPIDNNTANGMSNILAMINPNDIESFTVLKDASATAIYGSRASNGVIIITTKKGRKNQGVKVSYNGDVTVSTIQKKYDVLNAAEYKELVNSISGLDASSLGNADTDWQSEIFRTSISTNHSVSLTGGLKNMPYRVSVGFNDANGIVKTSWMHRGNVSANLAPSFLNDHLNFNIAAKYMYEEDRYADASGAIDGALSMDPTHPVYITGADARYTGGYYQTLINKDDKSPIADKTWAKVPNSNAPKNPVALLNQKHIGARSNDYSGNVEMDYKIHGFEDLHIHASLGAQHTESTQKDDNANESFSDNYFGWHGITKYRKYNIVGNAYLEYGHKFGAHDIDIMAGAEQSHYHRSGYSEGQGTDQITGVANSPTLRSESAWTTHNSLVSYLSRLNYTLLDRYLLTVSFRADGSSRFSKGKKWGYFPAAALAWKINNEPFMKNITWIDELKLRLGWGKTGQQNGIDDFYYMPLYVRSNSYAQYPFGDTYHYTNRPSNYNKDLTWEKTTSYNAGLDFTALNGRFGFNVDGYYRETTDLLATVPVPAGTVPGDLQLQNIGSLKNYGLELAFDVKPIVTKDFTWDVTYNVGWNHNEITELSAGYADYVDTGSSISRGNGTVIQRNKVGKPVNSYFVYQQVYDENGKPIEGQFVDRNADGKIDLSDGYYYKSPAPDVIMGLTTKFLYKNWDLSASFHASLGNYVYYDFLSNRAQISANGLFSNSAWRNSTPEAVELGWTALGTYGNINYRSDYFVQNASYLKCSNITLGYTFGPLVKYTHTPHCSGRVFFTVQNPFIITKYKGLDPEVADGIDKNPYPRPMSFQLGLSLNI
;
A
#
# COMPACT_ATOMS: atom_id res chain seq x y z
N GLY A 1 4.58 -21.05 -9.62
CA GLY A 1 4.02 -20.49 -10.85
C GLY A 1 3.98 -21.52 -11.98
N TYR A 2 3.47 -21.13 -13.12
CA TYR A 2 3.34 -22.03 -14.26
C TYR A 2 4.69 -22.33 -14.91
N GLY A 3 5.08 -23.62 -14.93
CA GLY A 3 6.33 -24.13 -15.51
C GLY A 3 7.59 -23.74 -14.74
N ARG A 4 8.73 -24.23 -15.18
CA ARG A 4 10.05 -24.00 -14.59
C ARG A 4 10.99 -23.41 -15.63
N ALA A 5 11.78 -22.41 -15.26
CA ALA A 5 12.84 -21.87 -16.11
C ALA A 5 14.07 -21.56 -15.27
N LYS A 6 15.25 -21.78 -15.87
CA LYS A 6 16.51 -21.35 -15.24
C LYS A 6 16.62 -19.82 -15.36
N LYS A 7 17.22 -19.16 -14.36
CA LYS A 7 17.38 -17.70 -14.37
C LYS A 7 18.01 -17.18 -15.67
N ASN A 8 19.04 -17.86 -16.16
CA ASN A 8 19.76 -17.46 -17.37
C ASN A 8 18.97 -17.70 -18.67
N ASP A 9 17.89 -18.49 -18.61
CA ASP A 9 17.04 -18.80 -19.75
C ASP A 9 15.76 -17.91 -19.80
N LEU A 10 15.61 -17.00 -18.85
CA LEU A 10 14.49 -16.06 -18.84
C LEU A 10 14.65 -15.03 -19.97
N THR A 11 13.60 -14.90 -20.76
CA THR A 11 13.53 -13.97 -21.89
C THR A 11 12.92 -12.60 -21.54
N GLY A 12 12.14 -12.53 -20.45
CA GLY A 12 11.48 -11.31 -19.96
C GLY A 12 12.29 -10.55 -18.91
N SER A 13 11.82 -9.35 -18.53
CA SER A 13 12.38 -8.54 -17.45
C SER A 13 11.94 -9.10 -16.09
N VAL A 14 12.81 -9.88 -15.48
CA VAL A 14 12.57 -10.58 -14.22
C VAL A 14 13.68 -10.28 -13.23
N THR A 15 13.34 -9.80 -12.05
CA THR A 15 14.29 -9.59 -10.95
C THR A 15 14.01 -10.55 -9.82
N ALA A 16 14.97 -11.41 -9.51
CA ALA A 16 14.89 -12.32 -8.36
C ALA A 16 15.81 -11.82 -7.25
N ILE A 17 15.26 -11.59 -6.07
CA ILE A 17 15.97 -11.10 -4.88
C ILE A 17 16.10 -12.26 -3.91
N LYS A 18 17.33 -12.60 -3.54
CA LYS A 18 17.66 -13.66 -2.60
C LYS A 18 17.64 -13.14 -1.15
N PRO A 19 17.59 -14.06 -0.15
CA PRO A 19 17.58 -13.68 1.27
C PRO A 19 18.76 -12.80 1.69
N ASP A 20 19.93 -13.00 1.07
CA ASP A 20 21.14 -12.21 1.39
C ASP A 20 21.11 -10.78 0.86
N GLU A 21 20.27 -10.52 -0.14
CA GLU A 21 20.04 -9.22 -0.78
C GLU A 21 18.90 -8.45 -0.12
N LEU A 22 18.04 -9.15 0.64
CA LEU A 22 16.94 -8.55 1.40
C LEU A 22 17.47 -7.73 2.56
N SER A 23 16.71 -6.73 2.95
CA SER A 23 17.04 -5.89 4.11
C SER A 23 16.92 -6.71 5.39
N LYS A 24 18.07 -7.16 5.92
CA LYS A 24 18.14 -7.87 7.20
C LYS A 24 17.82 -6.91 8.34
N GLY A 25 16.93 -7.31 9.24
CA GLY A 25 16.48 -6.46 10.35
C GLY A 25 15.09 -5.85 10.15
N ILE A 26 14.45 -6.02 8.97
CA ILE A 26 13.03 -5.72 8.78
C ILE A 26 12.25 -7.01 9.02
N THR A 27 11.50 -7.04 10.13
CA THR A 27 10.85 -8.26 10.60
C THR A 27 9.33 -8.13 10.72
N ASN A 28 8.81 -6.90 10.59
CA ASN A 28 7.40 -6.64 10.81
C ASN A 28 6.53 -6.81 9.56
N ASN A 29 7.07 -6.50 8.38
CA ASN A 29 6.33 -6.55 7.13
C ASN A 29 7.19 -7.01 5.95
N ALA A 30 6.69 -8.00 5.21
CA ALA A 30 7.40 -8.55 4.05
C ALA A 30 7.56 -7.55 2.89
N SER A 31 6.61 -6.62 2.70
CA SER A 31 6.68 -5.62 1.64
C SER A 31 7.83 -4.61 1.83
N ASP A 32 8.17 -4.28 3.07
CA ASP A 32 9.24 -3.33 3.38
C ASP A 32 10.63 -3.87 3.01
N MET A 33 10.76 -5.20 2.90
CA MET A 33 12.00 -5.84 2.45
C MET A 33 12.35 -5.50 0.99
N LEU A 34 11.38 -5.02 0.20
CA LEU A 34 11.55 -4.66 -1.21
C LEU A 34 11.95 -3.19 -1.43
N VAL A 35 11.91 -2.34 -0.38
CA VAL A 35 12.22 -0.91 -0.50
C VAL A 35 13.62 -0.69 -1.09
N GLY A 36 13.67 -0.02 -2.25
CA GLY A 36 14.92 0.31 -2.93
C GLY A 36 15.70 -0.89 -3.47
N LYS A 37 15.08 -2.08 -3.64
CA LYS A 37 15.76 -3.29 -4.08
C LYS A 37 15.61 -3.59 -5.57
N VAL A 38 14.61 -3.05 -6.24
CA VAL A 38 14.29 -3.37 -7.63
C VAL A 38 14.13 -2.11 -8.45
N ALA A 39 14.86 -1.99 -9.54
CA ALA A 39 14.70 -0.89 -10.48
C ALA A 39 13.27 -0.87 -11.06
N GLY A 40 12.66 0.33 -11.14
CA GLY A 40 11.30 0.51 -11.64
C GLY A 40 10.19 0.05 -10.69
N VAL A 41 10.52 -0.30 -9.45
CA VAL A 41 9.56 -0.63 -8.40
C VAL A 41 9.58 0.45 -7.32
N ASP A 42 8.51 1.21 -7.24
CA ASP A 42 8.28 2.18 -6.18
C ASP A 42 7.60 1.49 -5.00
N VAL A 43 8.18 1.61 -3.81
CA VAL A 43 7.66 1.02 -2.58
C VAL A 43 7.53 2.13 -1.55
N GLN A 44 6.30 2.60 -1.37
CA GLN A 44 5.97 3.64 -0.40
C GLN A 44 5.46 3.00 0.89
N THR A 45 6.23 3.14 1.95
CA THR A 45 5.88 2.55 3.24
C THR A 45 4.79 3.36 3.95
N ALA A 46 3.82 2.68 4.56
CA ALA A 46 2.68 3.32 5.21
C ALA A 46 3.04 3.84 6.60
N GLY A 47 3.70 4.97 6.72
CA GLY A 47 3.93 5.68 8.00
C GLY A 47 4.41 4.78 9.14
N GLY A 48 3.95 5.06 10.35
CA GLY A 48 4.32 4.32 11.57
C GLY A 48 3.21 3.44 12.16
N THR A 49 2.10 3.24 11.46
CA THR A 49 0.98 2.41 11.94
C THR A 49 1.43 0.95 12.12
N PRO A 50 1.21 0.33 13.28
CA PRO A 50 1.58 -1.07 13.49
C PRO A 50 1.02 -2.00 12.43
N GLY A 51 1.86 -2.86 11.85
CA GLY A 51 1.44 -3.85 10.87
C GLY A 51 1.09 -3.35 9.47
N ALA A 52 1.00 -2.03 9.24
CA ALA A 52 0.62 -1.49 7.94
C ALA A 52 1.59 -1.89 6.83
N GLY A 53 1.05 -2.25 5.65
CA GLY A 53 1.80 -2.64 4.47
C GLY A 53 2.27 -1.45 3.63
N ALA A 54 3.27 -1.68 2.80
CA ALA A 54 3.71 -0.71 1.81
C ALA A 54 2.80 -0.76 0.56
N GLN A 55 2.62 0.39 -0.07
CA GLN A 55 2.06 0.46 -1.42
C GLN A 55 3.16 0.20 -2.43
N ILE A 56 2.93 -0.73 -3.35
CA ILE A 56 3.91 -1.10 -4.37
C ILE A 56 3.38 -0.73 -5.75
N ARG A 57 4.22 -0.07 -6.54
CA ARG A 57 3.94 0.28 -7.94
C ARG A 57 5.09 -0.19 -8.83
N ILE A 58 4.76 -0.90 -9.91
CA ILE A 58 5.74 -1.39 -10.88
C ILE A 58 5.58 -0.61 -12.18
N ARG A 59 6.61 0.17 -12.56
CA ARG A 59 6.63 0.99 -13.78
C ARG A 59 5.46 1.99 -13.87
N GLY A 60 5.12 2.61 -12.72
CA GLY A 60 4.00 3.53 -12.60
C GLY A 60 2.62 2.85 -12.55
N GLY A 61 1.56 3.66 -12.49
CA GLY A 61 0.18 3.19 -12.57
C GLY A 61 -0.27 2.93 -14.00
N ALA A 62 -1.08 1.91 -14.21
CA ALA A 62 -1.60 1.54 -15.52
C ALA A 62 -3.10 1.81 -15.67
N SER A 63 -3.79 2.27 -14.62
CA SER A 63 -5.23 2.53 -14.63
C SER A 63 -5.59 3.82 -13.88
N LEU A 64 -6.73 4.42 -14.22
CA LEU A 64 -7.29 5.59 -13.56
C LEU A 64 -8.21 5.21 -12.38
N SER A 65 -9.03 4.20 -12.52
CA SER A 65 -10.02 3.78 -11.51
C SER A 65 -9.82 2.36 -10.99
N ALA A 66 -9.11 1.49 -11.72
CA ALA A 66 -8.80 0.15 -11.25
C ALA A 66 -7.56 0.16 -10.33
N SER A 67 -7.34 -0.94 -9.60
CA SER A 67 -6.16 -1.09 -8.76
C SER A 67 -4.87 -1.03 -9.58
N ASN A 68 -3.89 -0.31 -9.08
CA ASN A 68 -2.53 -0.26 -9.63
C ASN A 68 -1.55 -1.16 -8.85
N ASP A 69 -2.04 -1.99 -7.92
CA ASP A 69 -1.22 -2.92 -7.16
C ASP A 69 -0.83 -4.14 -7.99
N PRO A 70 0.40 -4.67 -7.82
CA PRO A 70 0.81 -5.90 -8.48
C PRO A 70 0.04 -7.10 -7.95
N LEU A 71 -0.02 -8.17 -8.75
CA LEU A 71 -0.50 -9.46 -8.27
C LEU A 71 0.52 -10.11 -7.35
N TYR A 72 0.11 -10.57 -6.17
CA TYR A 72 0.94 -11.39 -5.30
C TYR A 72 0.66 -12.87 -5.54
N VAL A 73 1.72 -13.66 -5.69
CA VAL A 73 1.65 -15.12 -5.82
C VAL A 73 2.53 -15.73 -4.72
N ILE A 74 1.92 -16.45 -3.78
CA ILE A 74 2.62 -17.01 -2.62
C ILE A 74 2.66 -18.52 -2.75
N ASP A 75 3.85 -19.09 -2.87
CA ASP A 75 4.07 -20.53 -3.08
C ASP A 75 3.19 -21.13 -4.19
N GLY A 76 2.98 -20.39 -5.27
CA GLY A 76 2.16 -20.81 -6.42
C GLY A 76 0.69 -20.37 -6.36
N LEU A 77 0.18 -19.94 -5.20
CA LEU A 77 -1.20 -19.47 -5.05
C LEU A 77 -1.31 -17.98 -5.34
N PRO A 78 -2.06 -17.54 -6.37
CA PRO A 78 -2.41 -16.14 -6.56
C PRO A 78 -3.37 -15.66 -5.47
N ILE A 79 -3.01 -14.56 -4.81
CA ILE A 79 -3.76 -13.99 -3.68
C ILE A 79 -4.71 -12.90 -4.16
N ASP A 80 -5.87 -12.78 -3.53
CA ASP A 80 -6.78 -11.65 -3.70
C ASP A 80 -6.28 -10.45 -2.89
N ASN A 81 -5.97 -9.34 -3.57
CA ASN A 81 -5.42 -8.13 -2.97
C ASN A 81 -6.40 -7.36 -2.07
N ASN A 82 -7.68 -7.76 -2.00
CA ASN A 82 -8.61 -7.14 -1.08
C ASN A 82 -8.35 -7.59 0.36
N THR A 83 -7.98 -6.65 1.22
CA THR A 83 -7.80 -6.89 2.66
C THR A 83 -9.15 -6.88 3.38
N ALA A 84 -9.23 -7.61 4.48
CA ALA A 84 -10.34 -7.57 5.43
C ALA A 84 -10.00 -6.62 6.59
N ASN A 85 -11.01 -6.05 7.24
CA ASN A 85 -10.80 -5.31 8.50
C ASN A 85 -10.09 -6.22 9.51
N GLY A 86 -9.08 -5.72 10.23
CA GLY A 86 -8.27 -6.53 11.14
C GLY A 86 -7.20 -7.36 10.46
N MET A 87 -6.94 -7.09 9.19
CA MET A 87 -5.79 -7.59 8.45
C MET A 87 -4.99 -6.38 7.98
N SER A 88 -3.86 -6.14 8.60
CA SER A 88 -3.06 -4.93 8.40
C SER A 88 -2.55 -4.77 6.96
N ASN A 89 -2.24 -5.88 6.30
CA ASN A 89 -1.87 -5.92 4.88
C ASN A 89 -1.99 -7.35 4.31
N ILE A 90 -1.96 -7.46 2.98
CA ILE A 90 -2.13 -8.75 2.29
C ILE A 90 -0.96 -9.73 2.55
N LEU A 91 0.24 -9.25 2.85
CA LEU A 91 1.40 -10.08 3.13
C LEU A 91 1.55 -10.42 4.63
N ALA A 92 0.58 -10.00 5.48
CA ALA A 92 0.58 -10.30 6.92
C ALA A 92 0.57 -11.82 7.21
N MET A 93 0.01 -12.62 6.29
CA MET A 93 -0.02 -14.08 6.39
C MET A 93 1.36 -14.75 6.32
N ILE A 94 2.40 -14.03 5.91
CA ILE A 94 3.75 -14.58 5.77
C ILE A 94 4.66 -13.99 6.83
N ASN A 95 5.32 -14.85 7.60
CA ASN A 95 6.42 -14.39 8.43
C ASN A 95 7.62 -14.04 7.52
N PRO A 96 8.17 -12.80 7.60
CA PRO A 96 9.34 -12.41 6.81
C PRO A 96 10.53 -13.37 6.93
N ASN A 97 10.73 -14.02 8.09
CA ASN A 97 11.77 -15.00 8.31
C ASN A 97 11.59 -16.30 7.51
N ASP A 98 10.37 -16.58 7.02
CA ASP A 98 10.08 -17.76 6.21
C ASP A 98 10.31 -17.52 4.71
N ILE A 99 10.56 -16.30 4.28
CA ILE A 99 10.74 -15.96 2.87
C ILE A 99 12.10 -16.48 2.39
N GLU A 100 12.10 -17.22 1.28
CA GLU A 100 13.30 -17.65 0.56
C GLU A 100 13.67 -16.64 -0.53
N SER A 101 12.70 -16.14 -1.30
CA SER A 101 12.96 -15.17 -2.37
C SER A 101 11.73 -14.39 -2.75
N PHE A 102 11.97 -13.18 -3.29
CA PHE A 102 11.01 -12.45 -4.09
C PHE A 102 11.42 -12.50 -5.56
N THR A 103 10.47 -12.76 -6.43
CA THR A 103 10.66 -12.64 -7.89
C THR A 103 9.67 -11.63 -8.43
N VAL A 104 10.17 -10.55 -9.02
CA VAL A 104 9.36 -9.48 -9.58
C VAL A 104 9.34 -9.59 -11.09
N LEU A 105 8.15 -9.82 -11.67
CA LEU A 105 7.90 -9.86 -13.11
C LEU A 105 7.38 -8.49 -13.53
N LYS A 106 8.11 -7.79 -14.38
CA LYS A 106 7.83 -6.38 -14.71
C LYS A 106 7.23 -6.15 -16.10
N ASP A 107 7.45 -7.04 -17.03
CA ASP A 107 6.97 -6.90 -18.40
C ASP A 107 5.87 -7.89 -18.77
N ALA A 108 5.12 -7.59 -19.85
CA ALA A 108 4.02 -8.43 -20.27
C ALA A 108 4.46 -9.82 -20.75
N SER A 109 5.69 -9.99 -21.28
CA SER A 109 6.18 -11.28 -21.73
C SER A 109 6.39 -12.25 -20.56
N ALA A 110 6.80 -11.72 -19.39
CA ALA A 110 6.96 -12.49 -18.17
C ALA A 110 5.62 -12.69 -17.43
N THR A 111 4.69 -11.72 -17.55
CA THR A 111 3.45 -11.70 -16.76
C THR A 111 2.22 -12.24 -17.49
N ALA A 112 2.26 -12.37 -18.84
CA ALA A 112 1.09 -12.78 -19.65
C ALA A 112 0.51 -14.15 -19.25
N ILE A 113 1.32 -15.04 -18.69
CA ILE A 113 0.86 -16.35 -18.17
C ILE A 113 -0.15 -16.19 -17.01
N TYR A 114 -0.11 -15.05 -16.28
CA TYR A 114 -1.07 -14.69 -15.24
C TYR A 114 -2.26 -13.88 -15.77
N GLY A 115 -2.22 -13.51 -17.06
CA GLY A 115 -3.32 -12.93 -17.83
C GLY A 115 -3.85 -11.62 -17.30
N SER A 116 -5.16 -11.58 -17.11
CA SER A 116 -5.92 -10.40 -16.70
C SER A 116 -5.67 -9.91 -15.28
N ARG A 117 -4.84 -10.58 -14.50
CA ARG A 117 -4.48 -10.17 -13.13
C ARG A 117 -3.10 -9.52 -13.03
N ALA A 118 -2.38 -9.46 -14.15
CA ALA A 118 -0.95 -9.15 -14.16
C ALA A 118 -0.55 -7.87 -14.90
N SER A 119 -1.52 -7.00 -15.23
CA SER A 119 -1.26 -5.72 -15.92
C SER A 119 -0.31 -4.80 -15.15
N ASN A 120 -0.31 -4.87 -13.83
CA ASN A 120 0.54 -4.06 -12.96
C ASN A 120 1.79 -4.80 -12.49
N GLY A 121 2.16 -5.90 -13.15
CA GLY A 121 3.26 -6.78 -12.75
C GLY A 121 2.85 -7.85 -11.73
N VAL A 122 3.81 -8.74 -11.43
CA VAL A 122 3.58 -9.86 -10.50
C VAL A 122 4.75 -9.93 -9.53
N ILE A 123 4.45 -10.11 -8.25
CA ILE A 123 5.43 -10.39 -7.20
C ILE A 123 5.21 -11.82 -6.71
N ILE A 124 6.16 -12.69 -7.01
CA ILE A 124 6.14 -14.08 -6.57
C ILE A 124 6.97 -14.19 -5.30
N ILE A 125 6.36 -14.71 -4.25
CA ILE A 125 7.00 -14.95 -2.95
C ILE A 125 7.14 -16.44 -2.78
N THR A 126 8.37 -16.90 -2.61
CA THR A 126 8.67 -18.31 -2.34
C THR A 126 9.10 -18.44 -0.89
N THR A 127 8.52 -19.37 -0.16
CA THR A 127 8.91 -19.66 1.22
C THR A 127 9.93 -20.78 1.30
N LYS A 128 10.73 -20.76 2.37
CA LYS A 128 11.77 -21.76 2.65
C LYS A 128 11.18 -23.16 2.77
N LYS A 129 11.89 -24.16 2.24
CA LYS A 129 11.48 -25.56 2.23
C LYS A 129 12.55 -26.46 2.86
N GLY A 130 12.18 -27.66 3.27
CA GLY A 130 13.11 -28.72 3.62
C GLY A 130 13.85 -29.28 2.40
N ARG A 131 14.90 -30.06 2.64
CA ARG A 131 15.64 -30.81 1.59
C ARG A 131 15.66 -32.29 1.91
N LYS A 132 15.64 -33.14 0.88
CA LYS A 132 15.75 -34.61 1.04
C LYS A 132 17.01 -34.98 1.81
N ASN A 133 16.91 -35.98 2.67
CA ASN A 133 18.00 -36.49 3.50
C ASN A 133 18.70 -35.43 4.37
N GLN A 134 17.99 -34.35 4.73
CA GLN A 134 18.49 -33.33 5.63
C GLN A 134 18.15 -33.70 7.07
N GLY A 135 19.18 -33.70 7.95
CA GLY A 135 18.96 -33.79 9.40
C GLY A 135 18.04 -32.71 9.91
N VAL A 136 17.41 -32.94 11.03
CA VAL A 136 16.54 -31.96 11.68
C VAL A 136 17.36 -30.75 12.08
N LYS A 137 16.90 -29.57 11.73
CA LYS A 137 17.44 -28.25 12.14
C LYS A 137 16.34 -27.43 12.78
N VAL A 138 16.65 -26.87 13.92
CA VAL A 138 15.80 -25.90 14.61
C VAL A 138 16.41 -24.53 14.44
N SER A 139 15.62 -23.55 13.98
CA SER A 139 16.06 -22.17 13.88
C SER A 139 15.15 -21.29 14.72
N TYR A 140 15.75 -20.44 15.52
CA TYR A 140 15.07 -19.39 16.27
C TYR A 140 15.51 -18.02 15.77
N ASN A 141 14.56 -17.11 15.56
CA ASN A 141 14.82 -15.70 15.32
C ASN A 141 13.95 -14.90 16.28
N GLY A 142 14.56 -13.96 16.96
CA GLY A 142 13.84 -13.06 17.87
C GLY A 142 14.49 -11.69 17.88
N ASP A 143 13.66 -10.67 18.06
CA ASP A 143 14.12 -9.29 18.20
C ASP A 143 13.23 -8.46 19.14
N VAL A 144 13.84 -7.40 19.67
CA VAL A 144 13.17 -6.35 20.42
C VAL A 144 13.46 -5.03 19.73
N THR A 145 12.41 -4.28 19.48
CA THR A 145 12.46 -2.98 18.78
C THR A 145 11.92 -1.88 19.68
N VAL A 146 12.71 -0.82 19.86
CA VAL A 146 12.31 0.42 20.55
C VAL A 146 12.07 1.47 19.48
N SER A 147 10.86 2.03 19.42
CA SER A 147 10.48 3.04 18.44
C SER A 147 10.11 4.36 19.10
N THR A 148 10.57 5.46 18.53
CA THR A 148 10.31 6.81 19.01
C THR A 148 9.94 7.73 17.86
N ILE A 149 9.21 8.79 18.16
CA ILE A 149 8.87 9.81 17.15
C ILE A 149 10.14 10.49 16.67
N GLN A 150 10.29 10.68 15.37
CA GLN A 150 11.46 11.31 14.75
C GLN A 150 11.31 12.83 14.65
N LYS A 151 10.11 13.30 14.30
CA LYS A 151 9.79 14.71 14.11
C LYS A 151 8.33 14.96 14.52
N LYS A 152 8.07 16.12 15.14
CA LYS A 152 6.74 16.65 15.41
C LYS A 152 6.43 17.78 14.45
N TYR A 153 5.16 18.10 14.27
CA TYR A 153 4.77 19.33 13.61
C TYR A 153 5.08 20.53 14.52
N ASP A 154 5.47 21.62 13.88
CA ASP A 154 5.71 22.87 14.58
C ASP A 154 4.37 23.64 14.70
N VAL A 155 3.89 23.76 15.92
CA VAL A 155 2.65 24.49 16.27
C VAL A 155 2.95 25.46 17.43
N LEU A 156 2.15 26.50 17.54
CA LEU A 156 2.38 27.52 18.58
C LEU A 156 2.21 26.91 19.99
N ASN A 157 3.15 27.23 20.89
CA ASN A 157 3.03 26.97 22.31
C ASN A 157 2.08 28.00 22.97
N ALA A 158 1.78 27.84 24.26
CA ALA A 158 0.80 28.68 24.93
C ALA A 158 1.22 30.18 24.99
N ALA A 159 2.52 30.47 25.09
CA ALA A 159 3.01 31.85 25.13
C ALA A 159 2.89 32.51 23.75
N GLU A 160 3.37 31.85 22.71
CA GLU A 160 3.27 32.30 21.31
C GLU A 160 1.82 32.44 20.87
N TYR A 161 0.95 31.51 21.29
CA TYR A 161 -0.48 31.55 20.96
C TYR A 161 -1.19 32.73 21.63
N LYS A 162 -0.90 33.01 22.91
CA LYS A 162 -1.42 34.19 23.62
C LYS A 162 -0.94 35.52 23.00
N GLU A 163 0.33 35.59 22.61
CA GLU A 163 0.89 36.74 21.90
C GLU A 163 0.13 36.97 20.57
N LEU A 164 -0.04 35.90 19.79
CA LEU A 164 -0.79 35.99 18.53
C LEU A 164 -2.23 36.46 18.74
N VAL A 165 -2.97 35.85 19.67
CA VAL A 165 -4.36 36.21 19.96
C VAL A 165 -4.49 37.68 20.38
N ASN A 166 -3.57 38.16 21.23
CA ASN A 166 -3.56 39.58 21.68
C ASN A 166 -3.19 40.55 20.56
N SER A 167 -2.51 40.14 19.52
CA SER A 167 -2.14 40.96 18.38
C SER A 167 -3.27 41.15 17.37
N ILE A 168 -4.32 40.32 17.44
CA ILE A 168 -5.41 40.34 16.45
C ILE A 168 -6.63 41.11 17.00
N SER A 169 -7.00 42.15 16.31
CA SER A 169 -8.18 42.94 16.67
C SER A 169 -9.47 42.12 16.56
N GLY A 170 -10.34 42.25 17.55
CA GLY A 170 -11.67 41.61 17.58
C GLY A 170 -11.66 40.23 18.28
N LEU A 171 -10.54 39.78 18.84
CA LEU A 171 -10.49 38.62 19.69
C LEU A 171 -10.52 39.00 21.16
N ASP A 172 -11.25 38.21 21.97
CA ASP A 172 -11.31 38.33 23.42
C ASP A 172 -10.48 37.21 24.05
N ALA A 173 -9.27 37.53 24.49
CA ALA A 173 -8.35 36.62 25.14
C ALA A 173 -8.78 36.17 26.56
N SER A 174 -9.88 36.71 27.11
CA SER A 174 -10.32 36.36 28.46
C SER A 174 -10.74 34.91 28.64
N SER A 175 -11.10 34.24 27.54
CA SER A 175 -11.47 32.83 27.54
C SER A 175 -10.29 31.86 27.37
N LEU A 176 -9.06 32.37 27.17
CA LEU A 176 -7.86 31.55 27.15
C LEU A 176 -7.52 31.03 28.53
N GLY A 177 -7.03 29.80 28.59
CA GLY A 177 -6.59 29.16 29.84
C GLY A 177 -5.21 29.59 30.30
N ASN A 178 -4.76 28.98 31.40
CA ASN A 178 -3.41 29.19 31.96
C ASN A 178 -2.49 27.97 31.88
N ALA A 179 -2.89 26.94 31.18
CA ALA A 179 -2.03 25.78 30.91
C ALA A 179 -0.98 26.09 29.83
N ASP A 180 0.00 25.23 29.73
CA ASP A 180 0.94 25.15 28.58
C ASP A 180 1.05 23.68 28.16
N THR A 181 0.09 23.26 27.32
CA THR A 181 -0.08 21.87 26.97
C THR A 181 0.56 21.57 25.61
N ASP A 182 1.64 20.78 25.58
CA ASP A 182 2.14 20.16 24.37
C ASP A 182 1.25 18.96 24.00
N TRP A 183 0.18 19.21 23.27
CA TRP A 183 -0.79 18.20 22.88
C TRP A 183 -0.18 17.04 22.09
N GLN A 184 0.89 17.26 21.31
CA GLN A 184 1.58 16.20 20.60
C GLN A 184 2.31 15.24 21.55
N SER A 185 2.95 15.76 22.61
CA SER A 185 3.57 14.93 23.64
C SER A 185 2.54 14.09 24.43
N GLU A 186 1.31 14.57 24.53
CA GLU A 186 0.25 13.86 25.21
C GLU A 186 -0.26 12.62 24.44
N ILE A 187 -0.11 12.59 23.13
CA ILE A 187 -0.57 11.48 22.29
C ILE A 187 0.51 10.51 21.86
N PHE A 188 1.77 10.92 21.86
CA PHE A 188 2.88 10.06 21.45
C PHE A 188 3.56 9.38 22.64
N ARG A 189 4.19 8.23 22.35
CA ARG A 189 4.98 7.47 23.32
C ARG A 189 6.19 6.83 22.62
N THR A 190 7.22 6.52 23.40
CA THR A 190 8.21 5.52 23.02
C THR A 190 7.55 4.15 23.15
N SER A 191 7.59 3.34 22.09
CA SER A 191 6.98 2.02 22.08
C SER A 191 8.03 0.92 22.03
N ILE A 192 7.68 -0.25 22.59
CA ILE A 192 8.51 -1.45 22.56
C ILE A 192 7.70 -2.55 21.84
N SER A 193 8.31 -3.16 20.84
CA SER A 193 7.73 -4.24 20.05
C SER A 193 8.65 -5.45 20.07
N THR A 194 8.10 -6.64 19.93
CA THR A 194 8.86 -7.89 19.89
C THR A 194 8.39 -8.79 18.75
N ASN A 195 9.33 -9.54 18.19
CA ASN A 195 9.04 -10.53 17.17
C ASN A 195 9.83 -11.81 17.46
N HIS A 196 9.16 -12.95 17.42
CA HIS A 196 9.74 -14.25 17.69
C HIS A 196 9.29 -15.25 16.64
N SER A 197 10.21 -16.06 16.14
CA SER A 197 9.87 -17.18 15.25
C SER A 197 10.75 -18.39 15.51
N VAL A 198 10.11 -19.55 15.49
CA VAL A 198 10.78 -20.86 15.58
C VAL A 198 10.45 -21.66 14.34
N SER A 199 11.42 -22.26 13.72
CA SER A 199 11.18 -23.16 12.61
C SER A 199 11.93 -24.47 12.75
N LEU A 200 11.25 -25.55 12.38
CA LEU A 200 11.76 -26.89 12.30
C LEU A 200 11.88 -27.30 10.82
N THR A 201 13.07 -27.59 10.37
CA THR A 201 13.33 -27.99 8.99
C THR A 201 14.04 -29.33 8.96
N GLY A 202 13.61 -30.24 8.09
CA GLY A 202 14.22 -31.53 7.96
C GLY A 202 13.84 -32.23 6.66
N GLY A 203 14.29 -33.43 6.47
CA GLY A 203 13.94 -34.22 5.29
C GLY A 203 14.13 -35.71 5.53
N LEU A 204 13.03 -36.41 5.60
CA LEU A 204 13.03 -37.85 5.40
C LEU A 204 13.43 -38.17 3.95
N LYS A 205 13.79 -39.42 3.66
CA LYS A 205 14.28 -39.87 2.34
C LYS A 205 13.43 -39.31 1.18
N ASN A 206 12.09 -39.37 1.32
CA ASN A 206 11.13 -38.96 0.26
C ASN A 206 10.21 -37.84 0.68
N MET A 207 10.41 -37.21 1.84
CA MET A 207 9.51 -36.15 2.37
C MET A 207 10.31 -35.06 3.07
N PRO A 208 10.82 -34.08 2.33
CA PRO A 208 11.28 -32.82 2.92
C PRO A 208 10.13 -32.10 3.61
N TYR A 209 10.41 -31.47 4.73
CA TYR A 209 9.42 -30.72 5.48
C TYR A 209 10.02 -29.49 6.16
N ARG A 210 9.17 -28.48 6.35
CA ARG A 210 9.44 -27.33 7.19
C ARG A 210 8.13 -26.92 7.89
N VAL A 211 8.24 -26.66 9.19
CA VAL A 211 7.15 -26.07 9.98
C VAL A 211 7.72 -24.85 10.69
N SER A 212 6.99 -23.74 10.68
CA SER A 212 7.37 -22.55 11.41
C SER A 212 6.18 -21.97 12.19
N VAL A 213 6.50 -21.36 13.33
CA VAL A 213 5.57 -20.64 14.17
C VAL A 213 6.20 -19.29 14.46
N GLY A 214 5.45 -18.22 14.25
CA GLY A 214 5.87 -16.85 14.51
C GLY A 214 4.87 -16.11 15.38
N PHE A 215 5.37 -15.19 16.19
CA PHE A 215 4.58 -14.27 16.98
C PHE A 215 5.20 -12.86 16.87
N ASN A 216 4.36 -11.88 16.61
CA ASN A 216 4.73 -10.48 16.53
C ASN A 216 3.81 -9.66 17.43
N ASP A 217 4.41 -8.88 18.33
CA ASP A 217 3.76 -7.87 19.17
C ASP A 217 4.28 -6.50 18.74
N ALA A 218 3.50 -5.75 17.99
CA ALA A 218 3.86 -4.45 17.46
C ALA A 218 3.06 -3.35 18.15
N ASN A 219 3.78 -2.46 18.86
CA ASN A 219 3.20 -1.32 19.53
C ASN A 219 3.51 -0.02 18.78
N GLY A 220 2.46 0.78 18.52
CA GLY A 220 2.59 2.06 17.85
C GLY A 220 3.10 3.16 18.74
N ILE A 221 3.70 4.21 18.11
CA ILE A 221 4.13 5.42 18.79
C ILE A 221 2.96 6.35 19.16
N VAL A 222 1.80 6.23 18.52
CA VAL A 222 0.56 6.83 19.00
C VAL A 222 0.01 5.95 20.13
N LYS A 223 -0.28 6.55 21.27
CA LYS A 223 -0.83 5.83 22.44
C LYS A 223 -2.05 5.01 22.01
N THR A 224 -2.26 3.88 22.67
CA THR A 224 -3.37 2.93 22.48
C THR A 224 -3.36 2.09 21.20
N SER A 225 -2.51 2.40 20.20
CA SER A 225 -2.39 1.56 19.00
C SER A 225 -1.45 0.38 19.21
N TRP A 226 -1.88 -0.81 18.80
CA TRP A 226 -1.06 -2.03 18.84
C TRP A 226 -1.62 -3.09 17.86
N MET A 227 -0.78 -4.08 17.53
CA MET A 227 -1.11 -5.24 16.73
C MET A 227 -0.43 -6.48 17.30
N HIS A 228 -1.17 -7.54 17.51
CA HIS A 228 -0.66 -8.88 17.84
C HIS A 228 -0.90 -9.82 16.67
N ARG A 229 0.14 -10.51 16.20
CA ARG A 229 0.03 -11.43 15.07
C ARG A 229 0.69 -12.76 15.39
N GLY A 230 -0.03 -13.85 15.17
CA GLY A 230 0.48 -15.22 15.18
C GLY A 230 0.46 -15.81 13.77
N ASN A 231 1.57 -16.42 13.34
CA ASN A 231 1.67 -17.11 12.06
C ASN A 231 2.09 -18.55 12.29
N VAL A 232 1.46 -19.48 11.58
CA VAL A 232 1.87 -20.88 11.49
C VAL A 232 1.99 -21.24 10.01
N SER A 233 3.10 -21.82 9.60
CA SER A 233 3.27 -22.33 8.24
C SER A 233 3.86 -23.73 8.23
N ALA A 234 3.40 -24.55 7.28
CA ALA A 234 3.90 -25.89 7.03
C ALA A 234 4.10 -26.09 5.54
N ASN A 235 5.27 -26.59 5.16
CA ASN A 235 5.61 -26.99 3.81
C ASN A 235 6.08 -28.43 3.81
N LEU A 236 5.44 -29.27 2.98
CA LEU A 236 5.76 -30.67 2.76
C LEU A 236 6.00 -30.91 1.27
N ALA A 237 7.04 -31.63 0.91
CA ALA A 237 7.33 -31.94 -0.49
C ALA A 237 7.56 -33.46 -0.70
N PRO A 238 6.55 -34.32 -0.45
CA PRO A 238 6.69 -35.74 -0.62
C PRO A 238 6.86 -36.14 -2.10
N SER A 239 7.68 -37.14 -2.34
CA SER A 239 7.87 -37.76 -3.65
C SER A 239 7.64 -39.25 -3.59
N PHE A 240 7.01 -39.79 -4.62
CA PHE A 240 6.62 -41.17 -4.77
C PHE A 240 7.05 -41.71 -6.15
N LEU A 241 6.91 -43.02 -6.32
CA LEU A 241 7.17 -43.69 -7.62
C LEU A 241 8.57 -43.36 -8.18
N ASN A 242 9.62 -43.42 -7.36
CA ASN A 242 10.97 -43.04 -7.74
C ASN A 242 11.09 -41.65 -8.34
N ASP A 243 10.47 -40.65 -7.66
CA ASP A 243 10.43 -39.22 -8.05
C ASP A 243 9.61 -38.91 -9.34
N HIS A 244 8.81 -39.84 -9.83
CA HIS A 244 7.88 -39.57 -10.93
C HIS A 244 6.66 -38.77 -10.44
N LEU A 245 6.19 -39.03 -9.22
CA LEU A 245 5.07 -38.30 -8.64
C LEU A 245 5.57 -37.42 -7.47
N ASN A 246 5.54 -36.12 -7.67
CA ASN A 246 5.97 -35.12 -6.69
C ASN A 246 4.80 -34.26 -6.26
N PHE A 247 4.71 -34.01 -4.96
CA PHE A 247 3.78 -33.04 -4.40
C PHE A 247 4.54 -31.90 -3.75
N ASN A 248 3.93 -30.72 -3.75
CA ASN A 248 4.32 -29.58 -2.95
C ASN A 248 3.08 -29.08 -2.23
N ILE A 249 3.06 -29.24 -0.91
CA ILE A 249 1.92 -28.91 -0.05
C ILE A 249 2.35 -27.76 0.84
N ALA A 250 1.67 -26.63 0.76
CA ALA A 250 1.86 -25.48 1.63
C ALA A 250 0.56 -25.19 2.37
N ALA A 251 0.64 -25.01 3.68
CA ALA A 251 -0.48 -24.59 4.51
C ALA A 251 -0.02 -23.46 5.43
N LYS A 252 -0.82 -22.42 5.56
CA LYS A 252 -0.55 -21.25 6.38
C LYS A 252 -1.80 -20.85 7.15
N TYR A 253 -1.58 -20.43 8.37
CA TYR A 253 -2.59 -19.84 9.22
C TYR A 253 -2.04 -18.57 9.83
N MET A 254 -2.86 -17.52 9.86
CA MET A 254 -2.57 -16.25 10.52
C MET A 254 -3.74 -15.88 11.42
N TYR A 255 -3.40 -15.49 12.64
CA TYR A 255 -4.28 -14.76 13.56
C TYR A 255 -3.71 -13.36 13.73
N GLU A 256 -4.55 -12.35 13.59
CA GLU A 256 -4.18 -10.97 13.86
C GLU A 256 -5.26 -10.30 14.70
N GLU A 257 -4.83 -9.55 15.71
CA GLU A 257 -5.69 -8.73 16.54
C GLU A 257 -5.08 -7.34 16.62
N ASP A 258 -5.89 -6.34 16.25
CA ASP A 258 -5.49 -4.96 16.20
C ASP A 258 -6.34 -4.11 17.12
N ARG A 259 -5.72 -3.11 17.72
CA ARG A 259 -6.42 -1.94 18.24
C ARG A 259 -6.07 -0.73 17.40
N TYR A 260 -7.05 -0.24 16.67
CA TYR A 260 -6.92 0.99 15.92
C TYR A 260 -7.10 2.18 16.88
N ALA A 261 -6.06 2.97 17.05
CA ALA A 261 -6.24 4.31 17.60
C ALA A 261 -6.89 5.19 16.51
N ASP A 262 -7.76 6.11 16.90
CA ASP A 262 -8.16 7.20 16.01
C ASP A 262 -6.97 8.16 15.81
N ALA A 263 -5.92 7.64 15.18
CA ALA A 263 -4.65 8.35 15.07
C ALA A 263 -4.79 9.64 14.25
N SER A 264 -5.55 9.60 13.18
CA SER A 264 -5.79 10.79 12.34
C SER A 264 -6.53 11.87 13.12
N GLY A 265 -7.62 11.52 13.81
CA GLY A 265 -8.37 12.45 14.64
C GLY A 265 -7.56 12.96 15.83
N ALA A 266 -6.79 12.10 16.47
CA ALA A 266 -5.93 12.49 17.59
C ALA A 266 -4.78 13.42 17.14
N ILE A 267 -4.16 13.16 16.01
CA ILE A 267 -3.11 14.04 15.45
C ILE A 267 -3.71 15.39 15.05
N ASP A 268 -4.84 15.39 14.34
CA ASP A 268 -5.52 16.66 13.99
C ASP A 268 -5.94 17.45 15.24
N GLY A 269 -6.49 16.76 16.24
CA GLY A 269 -6.80 17.36 17.55
C GLY A 269 -5.56 17.95 18.21
N ALA A 270 -4.45 17.23 18.29
CA ALA A 270 -3.21 17.69 18.87
C ALA A 270 -2.59 18.91 18.17
N LEU A 271 -2.84 19.05 16.87
CA LEU A 271 -2.35 20.17 16.07
C LEU A 271 -3.31 21.39 16.07
N SER A 272 -4.59 21.17 16.44
CA SER A 272 -5.64 22.18 16.33
C SER A 272 -6.13 22.68 17.70
N MET A 273 -5.91 21.93 18.78
CA MET A 273 -6.32 22.33 20.13
C MET A 273 -5.53 23.54 20.61
N ASP A 274 -6.22 24.41 21.31
CA ASP A 274 -5.67 25.56 22.04
C ASP A 274 -4.67 25.05 23.11
N PRO A 275 -3.40 25.46 23.08
CA PRO A 275 -2.39 25.02 24.01
C PRO A 275 -2.53 25.63 25.43
N THR A 276 -3.42 26.63 25.60
CA THR A 276 -3.62 27.27 26.90
C THR A 276 -4.54 26.50 27.84
N HIS A 277 -5.14 25.40 27.40
CA HIS A 277 -6.06 24.56 28.16
C HIS A 277 -5.42 23.23 28.58
N PRO A 278 -5.79 22.67 29.73
CA PRO A 278 -5.26 21.39 30.21
C PRO A 278 -5.92 20.21 29.49
N VAL A 279 -5.28 19.03 29.55
CA VAL A 279 -5.87 17.78 29.00
C VAL A 279 -7.14 17.39 29.75
N TYR A 280 -7.14 17.52 31.07
CA TYR A 280 -8.22 17.10 31.95
C TYR A 280 -8.84 18.29 32.67
N ILE A 281 -10.15 18.18 32.91
CA ILE A 281 -10.91 19.14 33.71
C ILE A 281 -11.61 18.47 34.87
N THR A 282 -11.87 19.22 35.87
CA THR A 282 -12.66 18.84 37.09
C THR A 282 -13.86 19.78 37.25
N GLY A 283 -14.78 19.45 38.13
CA GLY A 283 -15.96 20.26 38.41
C GLY A 283 -17.17 19.87 37.56
N ALA A 284 -18.16 20.78 37.49
CA ALA A 284 -19.47 20.48 36.91
C ALA A 284 -19.42 20.15 35.41
N ASP A 285 -18.52 20.77 34.67
CA ASP A 285 -18.40 20.60 33.22
C ASP A 285 -17.75 19.26 32.84
N ALA A 286 -16.99 18.64 33.74
CA ALA A 286 -16.32 17.35 33.50
C ALA A 286 -17.31 16.21 33.16
N ARG A 287 -18.52 16.26 33.65
CA ARG A 287 -19.57 15.28 33.40
C ARG A 287 -20.00 15.21 31.92
N TYR A 288 -19.82 16.30 31.17
CA TYR A 288 -20.24 16.37 29.76
C TYR A 288 -19.21 15.77 28.81
N THR A 289 -18.00 15.51 29.28
CA THR A 289 -16.85 15.09 28.45
C THR A 289 -16.06 13.92 29.05
N GLY A 290 -16.55 13.31 30.15
CA GLY A 290 -15.83 12.25 30.83
C GLY A 290 -14.52 12.73 31.49
N GLY A 291 -14.44 14.02 31.89
CA GLY A 291 -13.29 14.59 32.56
C GLY A 291 -12.20 15.17 31.65
N TYR A 292 -12.40 15.16 30.33
CA TYR A 292 -11.48 15.77 29.38
C TYR A 292 -11.87 17.20 29.03
N TYR A 293 -10.88 18.07 28.84
CA TYR A 293 -11.19 19.41 28.34
C TYR A 293 -11.77 19.34 26.94
N GLN A 294 -12.92 20.01 26.74
CA GLN A 294 -13.53 20.20 25.45
C GLN A 294 -14.32 21.52 25.48
N THR A 295 -14.30 22.24 24.38
CA THR A 295 -15.16 23.44 24.25
C THR A 295 -16.61 23.03 24.36
N LEU A 296 -17.33 23.64 25.29
CA LEU A 296 -18.75 23.44 25.55
C LEU A 296 -19.55 24.67 25.07
N ILE A 297 -20.75 24.44 24.55
CA ILE A 297 -21.72 25.45 24.23
C ILE A 297 -22.99 25.24 25.07
N ASN A 298 -23.74 26.29 25.30
CA ASN A 298 -25.02 26.17 26.00
C ASN A 298 -25.98 25.30 25.17
N LYS A 299 -26.70 24.40 25.85
CA LYS A 299 -27.73 23.60 25.24
C LYS A 299 -28.88 24.55 24.83
N ASP A 300 -29.30 24.46 23.59
CA ASP A 300 -30.50 25.12 23.10
C ASP A 300 -31.68 24.15 23.01
N ASP A 301 -32.89 24.67 22.76
CA ASP A 301 -34.10 23.86 22.65
C ASP A 301 -34.09 22.87 21.46
N LYS A 302 -33.15 23.03 20.52
CA LYS A 302 -32.95 22.15 19.36
C LYS A 302 -31.88 21.09 19.61
N SER A 303 -31.19 21.16 20.74
CA SER A 303 -30.19 20.17 21.07
C SER A 303 -30.81 18.77 21.21
N PRO A 304 -30.31 17.75 20.55
CA PRO A 304 -30.89 16.41 20.58
C PRO A 304 -30.73 15.69 21.92
N ILE A 305 -30.13 16.31 22.94
CA ILE A 305 -29.90 15.70 24.24
C ILE A 305 -31.17 15.74 25.09
N ALA A 306 -31.72 14.56 25.38
CA ALA A 306 -32.94 14.40 26.12
C ALA A 306 -32.80 14.69 27.64
N ASP A 307 -31.59 14.53 28.21
CA ASP A 307 -31.36 14.81 29.63
C ASP A 307 -31.53 16.31 29.91
N LYS A 308 -32.64 16.66 30.53
CA LYS A 308 -33.02 18.05 30.89
C LYS A 308 -32.03 18.70 31.90
N THR A 309 -31.22 17.88 32.59
CA THR A 309 -30.22 18.39 33.55
C THR A 309 -28.95 18.86 32.86
N TRP A 310 -28.79 18.62 31.57
CA TRP A 310 -27.67 19.13 30.79
C TRP A 310 -27.92 20.59 30.38
N ALA A 311 -27.09 21.47 30.91
CA ALA A 311 -27.10 22.88 30.55
C ALA A 311 -26.15 23.20 29.38
N LYS A 312 -25.14 22.36 29.18
CA LYS A 312 -24.11 22.50 28.16
C LYS A 312 -23.91 21.19 27.35
N VAL A 313 -23.39 21.31 26.15
CA VAL A 313 -23.08 20.21 25.26
C VAL A 313 -21.71 20.42 24.63
N PRO A 314 -20.96 19.36 24.28
CA PRO A 314 -19.72 19.48 23.52
C PRO A 314 -19.96 20.17 22.18
N ASN A 315 -19.13 21.14 21.85
CA ASN A 315 -19.17 21.82 20.55
C ASN A 315 -18.62 20.91 19.45
N SER A 316 -19.49 20.44 18.56
CA SER A 316 -19.10 19.54 17.45
C SER A 316 -18.16 20.19 16.42
N ASN A 317 -18.13 21.52 16.36
CA ASN A 317 -17.27 22.28 15.45
C ASN A 317 -15.90 22.63 16.07
N ALA A 318 -15.71 22.38 17.36
CA ALA A 318 -14.43 22.62 18.04
C ALA A 318 -13.41 21.52 17.71
N PRO A 319 -12.09 21.83 17.77
CA PRO A 319 -11.07 20.80 17.83
C PRO A 319 -11.35 19.81 18.96
N LYS A 320 -11.17 18.54 18.70
CA LYS A 320 -11.44 17.49 19.68
C LYS A 320 -10.20 17.21 20.55
N ASN A 321 -10.42 17.01 21.83
CA ASN A 321 -9.33 16.62 22.73
C ASN A 321 -8.70 15.28 22.27
N PRO A 322 -7.43 15.28 21.85
CA PRO A 322 -6.82 14.12 21.23
C PRO A 322 -6.64 12.94 22.19
N VAL A 323 -6.42 13.23 23.48
CA VAL A 323 -6.27 12.18 24.50
C VAL A 323 -7.61 11.51 24.79
N ALA A 324 -8.70 12.26 24.76
CA ALA A 324 -10.04 11.71 24.87
C ALA A 324 -10.39 10.80 23.68
N LEU A 325 -10.05 11.21 22.45
CA LEU A 325 -10.24 10.37 21.27
C LEU A 325 -9.54 9.02 21.41
N LEU A 326 -8.31 9.01 21.92
CA LEU A 326 -7.53 7.77 22.10
C LEU A 326 -8.09 6.86 23.21
N ASN A 327 -8.69 7.46 24.24
CA ASN A 327 -9.13 6.72 25.45
C ASN A 327 -10.63 6.37 25.41
N GLN A 328 -11.47 7.16 24.77
CA GLN A 328 -12.92 6.97 24.74
C GLN A 328 -13.40 6.18 23.51
N LYS A 329 -12.57 6.08 22.46
CA LYS A 329 -12.85 5.26 21.27
C LYS A 329 -12.05 3.95 21.35
N HIS A 330 -12.77 2.84 21.28
CA HIS A 330 -12.19 1.51 21.28
C HIS A 330 -12.56 0.78 19.99
N ILE A 331 -11.76 0.93 18.95
CA ILE A 331 -11.92 0.21 17.69
C ILE A 331 -10.89 -0.90 17.67
N GLY A 332 -11.35 -2.14 17.68
CA GLY A 332 -10.49 -3.32 17.61
C GLY A 332 -11.00 -4.31 16.58
N ALA A 333 -10.10 -5.01 15.94
CA ALA A 333 -10.45 -6.02 14.96
C ALA A 333 -9.66 -7.31 15.21
N ARG A 334 -10.27 -8.43 14.85
CA ARG A 334 -9.66 -9.75 14.84
C ARG A 334 -9.84 -10.38 13.49
N SER A 335 -8.77 -10.94 12.95
CA SER A 335 -8.77 -11.62 11.66
C SER A 335 -8.13 -12.99 11.76
N ASN A 336 -8.74 -13.97 11.10
CA ASN A 336 -8.18 -15.29 10.87
C ASN A 336 -8.06 -15.48 9.37
N ASP A 337 -6.86 -15.85 8.90
CA ASP A 337 -6.61 -16.20 7.51
C ASP A 337 -6.04 -17.61 7.42
N TYR A 338 -6.68 -18.42 6.61
CA TYR A 338 -6.28 -19.80 6.29
C TYR A 338 -5.96 -19.86 4.81
N SER A 339 -4.77 -20.28 4.46
CA SER A 339 -4.41 -20.50 3.06
C SER A 339 -3.68 -21.82 2.89
N GLY A 340 -3.94 -22.47 1.78
CA GLY A 340 -3.29 -23.72 1.44
C GLY A 340 -3.21 -23.93 -0.05
N ASN A 341 -2.16 -24.63 -0.47
CA ASN A 341 -1.92 -24.99 -1.85
C ASN A 341 -1.34 -26.40 -1.92
N VAL A 342 -1.86 -27.20 -2.84
CA VAL A 342 -1.36 -28.52 -3.18
C VAL A 342 -1.02 -28.51 -4.65
N GLU A 343 0.24 -28.69 -4.99
CA GLU A 343 0.73 -28.87 -6.36
C GLU A 343 1.14 -30.33 -6.55
N MET A 344 0.79 -30.91 -7.66
CA MET A 344 1.16 -32.24 -8.11
C MET A 344 1.89 -32.13 -9.43
N ASP A 345 3.02 -32.79 -9.55
CA ASP A 345 3.78 -32.97 -10.79
C ASP A 345 4.01 -34.46 -11.02
N TYR A 346 3.49 -34.99 -12.11
CA TYR A 346 3.61 -36.40 -12.47
C TYR A 346 4.34 -36.54 -13.81
N LYS A 347 5.54 -37.13 -13.78
CA LYS A 347 6.29 -37.53 -14.97
C LYS A 347 5.74 -38.85 -15.45
N ILE A 348 5.34 -38.94 -16.70
CA ILE A 348 4.74 -40.15 -17.25
C ILE A 348 5.82 -41.21 -17.38
N HIS A 349 5.61 -42.39 -16.76
CA HIS A 349 6.51 -43.51 -16.84
C HIS A 349 6.76 -43.96 -18.27
N GLY A 350 8.03 -44.04 -18.69
CA GLY A 350 8.43 -44.41 -20.03
C GLY A 350 8.30 -43.31 -21.06
N PHE A 351 7.85 -42.09 -20.63
CA PHE A 351 7.79 -40.89 -21.44
C PHE A 351 7.98 -39.68 -20.53
N GLU A 352 9.13 -39.67 -19.85
CA GLU A 352 9.43 -38.72 -18.75
C GLU A 352 9.54 -37.24 -19.20
N ASP A 353 9.62 -37.02 -20.51
CA ASP A 353 9.55 -35.66 -21.09
C ASP A 353 8.17 -35.04 -21.01
N LEU A 354 7.12 -35.84 -20.76
CA LEU A 354 5.76 -35.36 -20.60
C LEU A 354 5.37 -35.38 -19.13
N HIS A 355 5.01 -34.20 -18.62
CA HIS A 355 4.52 -33.98 -17.26
C HIS A 355 3.04 -33.63 -17.25
N ILE A 356 2.33 -34.15 -16.28
CA ILE A 356 1.00 -33.69 -15.89
C ILE A 356 1.15 -32.87 -14.63
N HIS A 357 0.81 -31.62 -14.70
CA HIS A 357 0.79 -30.73 -13.56
C HIS A 357 -0.62 -30.37 -13.16
N ALA A 358 -0.93 -30.43 -11.86
CA ALA A 358 -2.20 -29.97 -11.31
C ALA A 358 -1.97 -29.21 -10.00
N SER A 359 -2.69 -28.15 -9.77
CA SER A 359 -2.68 -27.48 -8.47
C SER A 359 -4.08 -27.08 -8.04
N LEU A 360 -4.28 -27.12 -6.71
CA LEU A 360 -5.49 -26.62 -6.06
C LEU A 360 -5.05 -25.78 -4.86
N GLY A 361 -5.44 -24.50 -4.89
CA GLY A 361 -5.19 -23.58 -3.80
C GLY A 361 -6.47 -22.95 -3.29
N ALA A 362 -6.51 -22.67 -2.01
CA ALA A 362 -7.62 -21.97 -1.37
C ALA A 362 -7.11 -20.99 -0.33
N GLN A 363 -7.84 -19.89 -0.17
CA GLN A 363 -7.68 -18.93 0.91
C GLN A 363 -9.05 -18.67 1.53
N HIS A 364 -9.13 -18.63 2.84
CA HIS A 364 -10.32 -18.26 3.60
C HIS A 364 -9.94 -17.24 4.67
N THR A 365 -10.58 -16.07 4.66
CA THR A 365 -10.37 -15.01 5.64
C THR A 365 -11.68 -14.70 6.34
N GLU A 366 -11.66 -14.67 7.65
CA GLU A 366 -12.76 -14.17 8.48
C GLU A 366 -12.25 -13.06 9.37
N SER A 367 -12.97 -11.95 9.44
CA SER A 367 -12.65 -10.87 10.36
C SER A 367 -13.89 -10.35 11.08
N THR A 368 -13.66 -9.84 12.27
CA THR A 368 -14.66 -9.14 13.08
C THR A 368 -14.02 -7.88 13.66
N GLN A 369 -14.59 -6.74 13.33
CA GLN A 369 -14.25 -5.46 13.94
C GLN A 369 -15.35 -5.08 14.92
N LYS A 370 -14.95 -4.62 16.08
CA LYS A 370 -15.82 -3.99 17.07
C LYS A 370 -15.47 -2.53 17.21
N ASP A 371 -16.48 -1.69 17.29
CA ASP A 371 -16.36 -0.26 17.48
C ASP A 371 -17.19 0.10 18.73
N ASP A 372 -16.48 0.25 19.84
CA ASP A 372 -17.07 0.57 21.15
C ASP A 372 -16.62 1.96 21.59
N ASN A 373 -17.51 2.93 21.56
CA ASN A 373 -17.24 4.28 22.03
C ASN A 373 -17.95 4.53 23.36
N ALA A 374 -17.22 5.10 24.31
CA ALA A 374 -17.77 5.42 25.63
C ALA A 374 -18.94 6.39 25.52
N ASN A 375 -19.90 6.27 26.46
CA ASN A 375 -21.08 7.14 26.48
C ASN A 375 -20.72 8.64 26.63
N GLU A 376 -19.62 8.95 27.28
CA GLU A 376 -19.09 10.30 27.44
C GLU A 376 -18.25 10.76 26.25
N SER A 377 -18.15 9.94 25.21
CA SER A 377 -17.38 10.29 24.02
C SER A 377 -18.10 11.38 23.22
N PHE A 378 -17.44 12.50 23.02
CA PHE A 378 -17.90 13.59 22.18
C PHE A 378 -17.47 13.44 20.72
N SER A 379 -16.79 12.37 20.39
CA SER A 379 -16.36 12.08 19.01
C SER A 379 -17.50 11.69 18.08
N ASP A 380 -18.59 11.19 18.66
CA ASP A 380 -19.80 10.79 17.95
C ASP A 380 -20.94 11.80 18.19
N ASN A 381 -21.83 11.89 17.22
CA ASN A 381 -23.05 12.70 17.35
C ASN A 381 -24.04 12.11 18.37
N TYR A 382 -23.78 10.89 18.83
CA TYR A 382 -24.61 10.09 19.73
C TYR A 382 -23.76 9.73 20.95
N PHE A 383 -24.28 9.81 22.12
CA PHE A 383 -23.61 9.43 23.35
C PHE A 383 -23.26 7.93 23.37
N GLY A 384 -22.07 7.63 22.92
CA GLY A 384 -21.59 6.26 22.72
C GLY A 384 -22.08 5.63 21.42
N TRP A 385 -21.33 4.67 20.95
CA TRP A 385 -21.61 3.84 19.79
C TRP A 385 -21.12 2.43 20.02
N HIS A 386 -21.92 1.43 19.67
CA HIS A 386 -21.55 0.03 19.71
C HIS A 386 -21.82 -0.60 18.35
N GLY A 387 -20.76 -0.95 17.64
CA GLY A 387 -20.82 -1.50 16.31
C GLY A 387 -20.06 -2.81 16.17
N ILE A 388 -20.57 -3.69 15.32
CA ILE A 388 -19.87 -4.90 14.87
C ILE A 388 -19.90 -4.94 13.36
N THR A 389 -18.71 -5.12 12.76
CA THR A 389 -18.56 -5.40 11.32
C THR A 389 -17.90 -6.76 11.17
N LYS A 390 -18.55 -7.65 10.43
CA LYS A 390 -18.02 -8.97 10.08
C LYS A 390 -17.75 -9.01 8.58
N TYR A 391 -16.61 -9.56 8.21
CA TYR A 391 -16.22 -9.76 6.83
C TYR A 391 -15.73 -11.18 6.64
N ARG A 392 -16.15 -11.80 5.55
CA ARG A 392 -15.72 -13.13 5.14
C ARG A 392 -15.39 -13.14 3.67
N LYS A 393 -14.24 -13.69 3.31
CA LYS A 393 -13.90 -14.02 1.93
C LYS A 393 -13.38 -15.43 1.81
N TYR A 394 -13.62 -16.06 0.68
CA TYR A 394 -12.90 -17.25 0.28
C TYR A 394 -12.59 -17.22 -1.22
N ASN A 395 -11.44 -17.73 -1.56
CA ASN A 395 -10.95 -17.83 -2.92
C ASN A 395 -10.52 -19.27 -3.15
N ILE A 396 -10.91 -19.84 -4.28
CA ILE A 396 -10.47 -21.17 -4.71
C ILE A 396 -9.90 -21.02 -6.11
N VAL A 397 -8.68 -21.53 -6.32
CA VAL A 397 -7.99 -21.50 -7.60
C VAL A 397 -7.51 -22.91 -7.92
N GLY A 398 -7.94 -23.46 -9.01
CA GLY A 398 -7.49 -24.76 -9.50
C GLY A 398 -6.95 -24.62 -10.92
N ASN A 399 -5.82 -25.26 -11.22
CA ASN A 399 -5.29 -25.36 -12.57
C ASN A 399 -4.76 -26.76 -12.87
N ALA A 400 -4.77 -27.09 -14.14
CA ALA A 400 -4.13 -28.28 -14.66
C ALA A 400 -3.54 -28.00 -16.05
N TYR A 401 -2.33 -28.50 -16.29
CA TYR A 401 -1.69 -28.38 -17.59
C TYR A 401 -0.79 -29.59 -17.88
N LEU A 402 -0.55 -29.78 -19.17
CA LEU A 402 0.45 -30.70 -19.71
C LEU A 402 1.70 -29.90 -20.07
N GLU A 403 2.87 -30.41 -19.76
CA GLU A 403 4.17 -29.82 -20.12
C GLU A 403 5.02 -30.90 -20.78
N TYR A 404 5.46 -30.63 -21.99
CA TYR A 404 6.38 -31.49 -22.75
C TYR A 404 7.69 -30.76 -22.97
N GLY A 405 8.79 -31.30 -22.45
CA GLY A 405 10.10 -30.73 -22.59
C GLY A 405 11.11 -31.75 -23.12
N HIS A 406 11.72 -31.45 -24.28
CA HIS A 406 12.73 -32.33 -24.88
C HIS A 406 13.84 -31.58 -25.62
N LYS A 407 15.06 -32.13 -25.53
CA LYS A 407 16.22 -31.54 -26.22
C LYS A 407 16.65 -32.44 -27.40
N PHE A 408 16.42 -31.90 -28.61
CA PHE A 408 16.80 -32.56 -29.88
C PHE A 408 18.12 -31.97 -30.39
N GLY A 409 19.23 -32.43 -29.92
CA GLY A 409 20.54 -31.93 -30.31
C GLY A 409 20.74 -30.45 -29.95
N ALA A 410 20.68 -29.57 -30.95
CA ALA A 410 20.81 -28.11 -30.76
C ALA A 410 19.50 -27.40 -30.38
N HIS A 411 18.38 -28.11 -30.41
CA HIS A 411 17.04 -27.60 -30.19
C HIS A 411 16.54 -28.07 -28.82
N ASP A 412 16.16 -27.14 -27.97
CA ASP A 412 15.53 -27.40 -26.68
C ASP A 412 14.13 -26.80 -26.73
N ILE A 413 13.12 -27.66 -26.56
CA ILE A 413 11.70 -27.29 -26.70
C ILE A 413 10.98 -27.63 -25.40
N ASP A 414 10.22 -26.68 -24.90
CA ASP A 414 9.30 -26.84 -23.77
C ASP A 414 7.95 -26.24 -24.14
N ILE A 415 6.92 -27.08 -24.19
CA ILE A 415 5.56 -26.67 -24.56
C ILE A 415 4.62 -27.00 -23.40
N MET A 416 3.79 -26.03 -23.04
CA MET A 416 2.79 -26.17 -22.00
C MET A 416 1.42 -25.73 -22.51
N ALA A 417 0.37 -26.50 -22.18
CA ALA A 417 -1.01 -26.09 -22.41
C ALA A 417 -1.93 -26.57 -21.29
N GLY A 418 -2.88 -25.77 -20.88
CA GLY A 418 -3.78 -26.11 -19.79
C GLY A 418 -4.90 -25.12 -19.56
N ALA A 419 -5.58 -25.31 -18.42
CA ALA A 419 -6.70 -24.50 -18.00
C ALA A 419 -6.60 -24.14 -16.51
N GLU A 420 -7.19 -23.00 -16.14
CA GLU A 420 -7.34 -22.53 -14.77
C GLU A 420 -8.77 -22.08 -14.51
N GLN A 421 -9.25 -22.33 -13.32
CA GLN A 421 -10.50 -21.74 -12.83
C GLN A 421 -10.25 -21.09 -11.48
N SER A 422 -10.74 -19.87 -11.31
CA SER A 422 -10.73 -19.14 -10.04
C SER A 422 -12.15 -18.75 -9.66
N HIS A 423 -12.47 -18.87 -8.38
CA HIS A 423 -13.72 -18.43 -7.81
C HIS A 423 -13.46 -17.60 -6.57
N TYR A 424 -14.06 -16.40 -6.52
CA TYR A 424 -13.93 -15.43 -5.43
C TYR A 424 -15.31 -15.15 -4.85
N HIS A 425 -15.41 -15.26 -3.53
CA HIS A 425 -16.63 -14.94 -2.80
C HIS A 425 -16.29 -13.98 -1.65
N ARG A 426 -17.13 -12.98 -1.46
CA ARG A 426 -17.01 -12.01 -0.38
C ARG A 426 -18.37 -11.71 0.20
N SER A 427 -18.45 -11.58 1.52
CA SER A 427 -19.64 -11.14 2.21
C SER A 427 -19.28 -10.24 3.40
N GLY A 428 -20.13 -9.28 3.66
CA GLY A 428 -20.02 -8.37 4.78
C GLY A 428 -21.34 -8.27 5.52
N TYR A 429 -21.22 -8.10 6.83
CA TYR A 429 -22.32 -7.78 7.71
C TYR A 429 -21.87 -6.69 8.67
N SER A 430 -22.64 -5.63 8.81
CA SER A 430 -22.37 -4.56 9.76
C SER A 430 -23.66 -4.19 10.47
N GLU A 431 -23.57 -4.11 11.79
CA GLU A 431 -24.62 -3.54 12.63
C GLU A 431 -24.02 -2.58 13.63
N GLY A 432 -24.78 -1.60 14.05
CA GLY A 432 -24.36 -0.69 15.10
C GLY A 432 -25.54 0.10 15.63
N GLN A 433 -25.40 0.51 16.87
CA GLN A 433 -26.41 1.30 17.56
C GLN A 433 -25.78 2.25 18.57
N GLY A 434 -26.41 3.39 18.75
CA GLY A 434 -26.02 4.41 19.69
C GLY A 434 -27.14 4.75 20.67
N THR A 435 -26.86 5.64 21.61
CA THR A 435 -27.87 6.18 22.51
C THR A 435 -28.62 7.33 21.79
N ASP A 436 -29.92 7.27 21.76
CA ASP A 436 -30.77 8.34 21.28
C ASP A 436 -30.68 9.55 22.21
N GLN A 437 -30.08 10.61 21.74
CA GLN A 437 -29.94 11.84 22.52
C GLN A 437 -31.28 12.59 22.71
N ILE A 438 -32.26 12.39 21.84
CA ILE A 438 -33.60 13.03 21.93
C ILE A 438 -34.43 12.35 22.99
N THR A 439 -34.42 11.03 23.01
CA THR A 439 -35.24 10.24 23.94
C THR A 439 -34.47 9.79 25.19
N GLY A 440 -33.16 9.84 25.17
CA GLY A 440 -32.29 9.32 26.23
C GLY A 440 -32.30 7.79 26.35
N VAL A 441 -32.86 7.11 25.34
CA VAL A 441 -32.98 5.65 25.34
C VAL A 441 -31.72 5.04 24.75
N ALA A 442 -31.01 4.25 25.55
CA ALA A 442 -29.89 3.48 25.05
C ALA A 442 -30.37 2.47 24.00
N ASN A 443 -29.58 2.30 22.97
CA ASN A 443 -29.86 1.36 21.87
C ASN A 443 -31.16 1.66 21.12
N SER A 444 -31.48 2.95 20.93
CA SER A 444 -32.67 3.37 20.22
C SER A 444 -32.73 2.81 18.80
N PRO A 445 -33.88 2.28 18.35
CA PRO A 445 -34.04 1.80 16.97
C PRO A 445 -33.79 2.88 15.92
N THR A 446 -33.95 4.17 16.24
CA THR A 446 -33.71 5.29 15.32
C THR A 446 -32.24 5.50 15.02
N LEU A 447 -31.34 5.03 15.90
CA LEU A 447 -29.89 5.11 15.75
C LEU A 447 -29.26 3.75 15.41
N ARG A 448 -30.08 2.78 15.01
CA ARG A 448 -29.61 1.49 14.55
C ARG A 448 -29.26 1.55 13.08
N SER A 449 -28.06 1.10 12.75
CA SER A 449 -27.66 0.82 11.37
C SER A 449 -27.45 -0.68 11.18
N GLU A 450 -27.87 -1.20 10.05
CA GLU A 450 -27.66 -2.59 9.68
C GLU A 450 -27.46 -2.70 8.18
N SER A 451 -26.41 -3.39 7.75
CA SER A 451 -26.19 -3.69 6.36
C SER A 451 -25.62 -5.08 6.20
N ALA A 452 -26.03 -5.76 5.14
CA ALA A 452 -25.49 -7.05 4.74
C ALA A 452 -25.35 -7.08 3.22
N TRP A 453 -24.26 -7.67 2.75
CA TRP A 453 -24.02 -7.83 1.32
C TRP A 453 -23.24 -9.10 1.04
N THR A 454 -23.41 -9.61 -0.13
CA THR A 454 -22.64 -10.74 -0.65
C THR A 454 -22.37 -10.54 -2.13
N THR A 455 -21.18 -10.92 -2.57
CA THR A 455 -20.79 -10.84 -3.97
C THR A 455 -19.85 -11.97 -4.34
N HIS A 456 -19.81 -12.31 -5.61
CA HIS A 456 -18.93 -13.35 -6.12
C HIS A 456 -18.60 -13.13 -7.60
N ASN A 457 -17.42 -13.58 -7.99
CA ASN A 457 -17.03 -13.63 -9.39
C ASN A 457 -16.20 -14.89 -9.68
N SER A 458 -16.19 -15.26 -10.94
CA SER A 458 -15.43 -16.42 -11.43
C SER A 458 -14.64 -16.04 -12.67
N LEU A 459 -13.47 -16.65 -12.81
CA LEU A 459 -12.60 -16.51 -13.95
C LEU A 459 -12.25 -17.91 -14.45
N VAL A 460 -12.46 -18.17 -15.75
CA VAL A 460 -12.03 -19.39 -16.45
C VAL A 460 -10.99 -18.99 -17.47
N SER A 461 -9.87 -19.70 -17.51
CA SER A 461 -8.75 -19.34 -18.34
C SER A 461 -8.19 -20.54 -19.08
N TYR A 462 -7.84 -20.36 -20.34
CA TYR A 462 -7.04 -21.30 -21.12
C TYR A 462 -5.69 -20.66 -21.40
N LEU A 463 -4.63 -21.43 -21.24
CA LEU A 463 -3.25 -20.92 -21.32
C LEU A 463 -2.36 -21.91 -22.07
N SER A 464 -1.41 -21.35 -22.82
CA SER A 464 -0.35 -22.12 -23.46
C SER A 464 0.94 -21.32 -23.50
N ARG A 465 2.08 -22.01 -23.51
CA ARG A 465 3.40 -21.40 -23.63
C ARG A 465 4.32 -22.35 -24.39
N LEU A 466 5.11 -21.76 -25.26
CA LEU A 466 6.25 -22.39 -25.92
C LEU A 466 7.52 -21.67 -25.47
N ASN A 467 8.48 -22.40 -24.94
CA ASN A 467 9.87 -21.98 -24.79
C ASN A 467 10.71 -22.78 -25.78
N TYR A 468 11.48 -22.10 -26.61
CA TYR A 468 12.36 -22.72 -27.58
C TYR A 468 13.75 -22.10 -27.47
N THR A 469 14.75 -22.96 -27.31
CA THR A 469 16.15 -22.55 -27.27
C THR A 469 16.91 -23.23 -28.40
N LEU A 470 17.55 -22.43 -29.23
CA LEU A 470 18.40 -22.89 -30.32
C LEU A 470 19.87 -22.68 -29.98
N LEU A 471 20.68 -23.74 -30.06
CA LEU A 471 22.14 -23.73 -29.85
C LEU A 471 22.57 -23.19 -28.45
N ASP A 472 21.67 -23.15 -27.49
CA ASP A 472 21.87 -22.48 -26.21
C ASP A 472 22.25 -20.98 -26.33
N ARG A 473 21.79 -20.32 -27.44
CA ARG A 473 22.10 -18.92 -27.77
C ARG A 473 20.85 -18.10 -28.02
N TYR A 474 19.92 -18.62 -28.81
CA TYR A 474 18.71 -17.93 -29.24
C TYR A 474 17.52 -18.52 -28.51
N LEU A 475 16.85 -17.72 -27.70
CA LEU A 475 15.72 -18.13 -26.89
C LEU A 475 14.47 -17.43 -27.39
N LEU A 476 13.40 -18.18 -27.59
CA LEU A 476 12.07 -17.66 -27.94
C LEU A 476 11.07 -18.17 -26.90
N THR A 477 10.31 -17.25 -26.32
CA THR A 477 9.13 -17.59 -25.53
C THR A 477 7.91 -17.00 -26.21
N VAL A 478 6.91 -17.82 -26.44
CA VAL A 478 5.59 -17.39 -26.92
C VAL A 478 4.54 -17.90 -25.94
N SER A 479 3.65 -17.03 -25.51
CA SER A 479 2.53 -17.41 -24.64
C SER A 479 1.21 -16.85 -25.15
N PHE A 480 0.15 -17.58 -24.88
CA PHE A 480 -1.20 -17.17 -25.18
C PHE A 480 -2.11 -17.52 -24.00
N ARG A 481 -2.91 -16.57 -23.57
CA ARG A 481 -3.93 -16.79 -22.55
C ARG A 481 -5.27 -16.17 -22.97
N ALA A 482 -6.34 -16.89 -22.73
CA ALA A 482 -7.71 -16.44 -22.90
C ALA A 482 -8.44 -16.50 -21.57
N ASP A 483 -8.90 -15.36 -21.06
CA ASP A 483 -9.61 -15.24 -19.77
C ASP A 483 -11.08 -14.89 -20.00
N GLY A 484 -11.98 -15.69 -19.42
CA GLY A 484 -13.43 -15.45 -19.43
C GLY A 484 -13.92 -15.09 -18.02
N SER A 485 -14.41 -13.86 -17.84
CA SER A 485 -14.86 -13.35 -16.56
C SER A 485 -16.37 -13.22 -16.45
N SER A 486 -16.89 -13.55 -15.26
CA SER A 486 -18.30 -13.35 -14.91
C SER A 486 -18.69 -11.88 -14.67
N ARG A 487 -17.72 -10.96 -14.58
CA ARG A 487 -17.97 -9.52 -14.36
C ARG A 487 -18.50 -8.79 -15.60
N PHE A 488 -18.42 -9.42 -16.75
CA PHE A 488 -18.83 -8.83 -18.02
C PHE A 488 -20.11 -9.44 -18.57
N SER A 489 -20.83 -8.67 -19.37
CA SER A 489 -22.04 -9.10 -20.06
C SER A 489 -21.74 -10.17 -21.12
N LYS A 490 -22.80 -10.83 -21.61
CA LYS A 490 -22.69 -11.79 -22.71
C LYS A 490 -22.05 -11.13 -23.95
N GLY A 491 -21.02 -11.78 -24.50
CA GLY A 491 -20.26 -11.26 -25.66
C GLY A 491 -19.05 -10.38 -25.29
N LYS A 492 -18.89 -9.94 -24.04
CA LYS A 492 -17.74 -9.15 -23.54
C LYS A 492 -16.85 -9.91 -22.56
N LYS A 493 -17.21 -11.15 -22.21
CA LYS A 493 -16.55 -11.93 -21.14
C LYS A 493 -15.10 -12.27 -21.43
N TRP A 494 -14.74 -12.49 -22.69
CA TRP A 494 -13.43 -13.02 -23.06
C TRP A 494 -12.42 -11.92 -23.40
N GLY A 495 -11.26 -11.99 -22.74
CA GLY A 495 -10.05 -11.23 -23.05
C GLY A 495 -8.95 -12.16 -23.57
N TYR A 496 -8.16 -11.69 -24.54
CA TYR A 496 -7.09 -12.46 -25.18
C TYR A 496 -5.74 -11.74 -24.98
N PHE A 497 -4.77 -12.49 -24.46
CA PHE A 497 -3.51 -11.95 -23.96
C PHE A 497 -2.32 -12.71 -24.57
N PRO A 498 -1.94 -12.41 -25.83
CA PRO A 498 -0.74 -12.95 -26.44
C PRO A 498 0.52 -12.23 -25.96
N ALA A 499 1.65 -12.95 -25.88
CA ALA A 499 2.95 -12.38 -25.65
C ALA A 499 4.05 -13.18 -26.35
N ALA A 500 5.15 -12.49 -26.71
CA ALA A 500 6.32 -13.08 -27.29
C ALA A 500 7.58 -12.39 -26.76
N ALA A 501 8.63 -13.14 -26.53
CA ALA A 501 9.93 -12.61 -26.13
C ALA A 501 11.07 -13.37 -26.82
N LEU A 502 12.11 -12.62 -27.16
CA LEU A 502 13.34 -13.13 -27.75
C LEU A 502 14.50 -12.78 -26.83
N ALA A 503 15.43 -13.71 -26.65
CA ALA A 503 16.70 -13.40 -26.01
C ALA A 503 17.87 -14.01 -26.82
N TRP A 504 18.95 -13.24 -26.86
CA TRP A 504 20.18 -13.67 -27.51
C TRP A 504 21.33 -13.65 -26.49
N LYS A 505 21.85 -14.86 -26.17
CA LYS A 505 23.03 -15.03 -25.31
C LYS A 505 24.30 -14.82 -26.16
N ILE A 506 24.72 -13.58 -26.26
CA ILE A 506 25.86 -13.15 -27.10
C ILE A 506 27.15 -13.79 -26.59
N ASN A 507 27.30 -13.96 -25.29
CA ASN A 507 28.49 -14.59 -24.68
C ASN A 507 28.70 -16.04 -25.11
N ASN A 508 27.65 -16.74 -25.59
CA ASN A 508 27.78 -18.12 -26.08
C ASN A 508 28.15 -18.19 -27.59
N GLU A 509 28.30 -17.05 -28.23
CA GLU A 509 28.70 -17.02 -29.66
C GLU A 509 30.16 -17.40 -29.88
N PRO A 510 30.49 -18.04 -31.03
CA PRO A 510 31.87 -18.45 -31.31
C PRO A 510 32.89 -17.29 -31.29
N PHE A 511 32.49 -16.08 -31.69
CA PHE A 511 33.36 -14.90 -31.68
C PHE A 511 33.64 -14.37 -30.28
N MET A 512 32.86 -14.79 -29.25
CA MET A 512 33.04 -14.41 -27.84
C MET A 512 33.94 -15.39 -27.07
N LYS A 513 34.27 -16.55 -27.60
CA LYS A 513 34.98 -17.60 -26.88
C LYS A 513 36.33 -17.19 -26.27
N ASN A 514 37.00 -16.21 -26.84
CA ASN A 514 38.29 -15.70 -26.38
C ASN A 514 38.15 -14.58 -25.35
N ILE A 515 36.93 -14.13 -25.06
CA ILE A 515 36.60 -13.04 -24.11
C ILE A 515 36.14 -13.69 -22.81
N THR A 516 37.05 -14.18 -22.02
CA THR A 516 36.77 -15.00 -20.82
C THR A 516 36.39 -14.19 -19.59
N TRP A 517 36.57 -12.88 -19.63
CA TRP A 517 36.21 -11.99 -18.52
C TRP A 517 34.75 -11.59 -18.51
N ILE A 518 33.98 -11.82 -19.59
CA ILE A 518 32.53 -11.64 -19.66
C ILE A 518 31.85 -12.96 -19.32
N ASP A 519 31.11 -12.98 -18.23
CA ASP A 519 30.36 -14.16 -17.77
C ASP A 519 29.00 -14.27 -18.45
N GLU A 520 28.32 -13.15 -18.66
CA GLU A 520 27.01 -13.04 -19.32
C GLU A 520 26.95 -11.77 -20.16
N LEU A 521 26.47 -11.89 -21.37
CA LEU A 521 26.04 -10.78 -22.23
C LEU A 521 24.81 -11.25 -23.00
N LYS A 522 23.63 -10.74 -22.60
CA LYS A 522 22.36 -11.19 -23.15
C LYS A 522 21.48 -10.00 -23.53
N LEU A 523 21.02 -9.99 -24.76
CA LEU A 523 20.03 -9.03 -25.28
C LEU A 523 18.64 -9.65 -25.17
N ARG A 524 17.66 -8.88 -24.72
CA ARG A 524 16.27 -9.30 -24.57
C ARG A 524 15.33 -8.33 -25.27
N LEU A 525 14.33 -8.87 -25.97
CA LEU A 525 13.24 -8.12 -26.58
C LEU A 525 11.93 -8.79 -26.20
N GLY A 526 10.97 -8.02 -25.73
CA GLY A 526 9.68 -8.52 -25.28
C GLY A 526 8.52 -7.68 -25.77
N TRP A 527 7.44 -8.34 -26.13
CA TRP A 527 6.14 -7.75 -26.44
C TRP A 527 5.03 -8.60 -25.83
N GLY A 528 3.97 -7.95 -25.37
CA GLY A 528 2.82 -8.70 -24.91
C GLY A 528 1.63 -7.81 -24.52
N LYS A 529 0.48 -8.45 -24.42
CA LYS A 529 -0.75 -7.85 -23.92
C LYS A 529 -1.16 -8.49 -22.62
N THR A 530 -1.62 -7.68 -21.69
CA THR A 530 -2.25 -8.10 -20.45
C THR A 530 -3.57 -7.38 -20.27
N GLY A 531 -4.43 -7.85 -19.39
CA GLY A 531 -5.73 -7.24 -19.13
C GLY A 531 -5.91 -6.89 -17.67
N GLN A 532 -6.95 -6.12 -17.36
CA GLN A 532 -7.40 -5.84 -16.01
C GLN A 532 -8.92 -5.72 -15.94
N GLN A 533 -9.49 -6.20 -14.83
CA GLN A 533 -10.90 -6.07 -14.48
C GLN A 533 -11.14 -5.57 -13.06
N ASN A 534 -10.05 -5.35 -12.30
CA ASN A 534 -10.14 -4.86 -10.93
C ASN A 534 -10.62 -3.40 -10.96
N GLY A 535 -11.68 -3.06 -10.31
CA GLY A 535 -12.34 -1.76 -10.42
C GLY A 535 -13.72 -1.85 -11.06
N ILE A 536 -14.08 -3.04 -11.57
CA ILE A 536 -15.44 -3.35 -11.98
C ILE A 536 -16.09 -4.16 -10.86
N ASP A 537 -17.19 -3.67 -10.32
CA ASP A 537 -17.96 -4.40 -9.32
C ASP A 537 -18.60 -5.65 -9.94
N ASP A 538 -18.74 -6.68 -9.10
CA ASP A 538 -19.43 -7.89 -9.50
C ASP A 538 -20.88 -7.53 -9.88
N PHE A 539 -21.36 -8.05 -11.02
CA PHE A 539 -22.69 -7.79 -11.57
C PHE A 539 -22.98 -6.35 -12.07
N TYR A 540 -21.99 -5.47 -12.16
CA TYR A 540 -22.18 -4.09 -12.62
C TYR A 540 -22.73 -3.99 -14.06
N TYR A 541 -22.71 -5.08 -14.84
CA TYR A 541 -23.27 -5.14 -16.19
C TYR A 541 -24.81 -5.29 -16.23
N MET A 542 -25.47 -5.49 -15.09
CA MET A 542 -26.92 -5.69 -15.00
C MET A 542 -27.56 -4.70 -14.00
N PRO A 543 -28.81 -4.28 -14.24
CA PRO A 543 -29.52 -3.46 -13.27
C PRO A 543 -29.84 -4.27 -12.02
N LEU A 544 -29.37 -3.77 -10.87
CA LEU A 544 -29.70 -4.27 -9.54
C LEU A 544 -30.56 -3.23 -8.82
N TYR A 545 -31.30 -3.67 -7.81
CA TYR A 545 -32.04 -2.74 -6.94
C TYR A 545 -31.29 -2.59 -5.62
N VAL A 546 -31.13 -1.33 -5.21
CA VAL A 546 -30.56 -0.97 -3.92
C VAL A 546 -31.62 -0.36 -3.04
N ARG A 547 -31.60 -0.72 -1.77
CA ARG A 547 -32.50 -0.14 -0.76
C ARG A 547 -32.11 1.32 -0.52
N SER A 548 -33.10 2.20 -0.38
CA SER A 548 -32.86 3.60 0.00
C SER A 548 -32.23 3.69 1.40
N ASN A 549 -31.56 4.79 1.69
CA ASN A 549 -31.03 5.07 3.01
C ASN A 549 -32.13 5.58 3.96
N SER A 550 -31.79 5.76 5.24
CA SER A 550 -32.74 6.24 6.26
C SER A 550 -33.31 7.66 6.01
N TYR A 551 -32.63 8.45 5.20
CA TYR A 551 -33.09 9.81 4.83
C TYR A 551 -34.00 9.83 3.59
N ALA A 552 -34.13 8.72 2.88
CA ALA A 552 -34.93 8.57 1.68
C ALA A 552 -35.98 7.47 1.82
N GLN A 553 -36.78 7.57 2.88
CA GLN A 553 -37.92 6.67 3.15
C GLN A 553 -39.24 7.31 2.69
N TYR A 554 -40.18 6.49 2.29
CA TYR A 554 -41.52 6.94 1.92
C TYR A 554 -42.47 6.78 3.12
N PRO A 555 -43.16 7.84 3.55
CA PRO A 555 -44.15 7.78 4.62
C PRO A 555 -45.46 7.16 4.13
N PHE A 556 -45.90 6.07 4.76
CA PHE A 556 -47.26 5.55 4.67
C PHE A 556 -47.96 5.75 6.01
N GLY A 557 -48.82 6.76 6.11
CA GLY A 557 -49.35 7.20 7.40
C GLY A 557 -48.22 7.62 8.34
N ASP A 558 -48.19 7.05 9.53
CA ASP A 558 -47.17 7.32 10.56
C ASP A 558 -45.95 6.38 10.46
N THR A 559 -45.86 5.53 9.43
CA THR A 559 -44.77 4.55 9.25
C THR A 559 -43.92 4.91 8.05
N TYR A 560 -42.59 4.96 8.25
CA TYR A 560 -41.61 5.21 7.18
C TYR A 560 -41.14 3.88 6.60
N HIS A 561 -41.24 3.73 5.29
CA HIS A 561 -40.84 2.55 4.54
C HIS A 561 -39.65 2.82 3.64
N TYR A 562 -38.68 1.92 3.66
CA TYR A 562 -37.59 1.97 2.69
C TYR A 562 -38.13 1.67 1.30
N THR A 563 -37.68 2.42 0.34
CA THR A 563 -37.93 2.17 -1.08
C THR A 563 -36.70 1.50 -1.73
N ASN A 564 -36.91 0.85 -2.85
CA ASN A 564 -35.83 0.32 -3.68
C ASN A 564 -35.68 1.19 -4.92
N ARG A 565 -34.46 1.46 -5.32
CA ARG A 565 -34.13 2.17 -6.56
C ARG A 565 -33.18 1.34 -7.41
N PRO A 566 -33.22 1.42 -8.76
CA PRO A 566 -32.22 0.77 -9.57
C PRO A 566 -30.84 1.36 -9.30
N SER A 567 -29.81 0.49 -9.30
CA SER A 567 -28.42 0.91 -9.26
C SER A 567 -27.93 1.30 -10.65
N ASN A 568 -26.85 2.07 -10.71
CA ASN A 568 -26.13 2.27 -11.95
C ASN A 568 -25.59 0.94 -12.48
N TYR A 569 -25.61 0.76 -13.78
CA TYR A 569 -25.05 -0.38 -14.45
C TYR A 569 -24.51 0.01 -15.83
N ASN A 570 -23.58 -0.78 -16.36
CA ASN A 570 -23.11 -0.62 -17.73
C ASN A 570 -22.85 -2.00 -18.37
N LYS A 571 -23.71 -2.38 -19.33
CA LYS A 571 -23.60 -3.67 -20.06
C LYS A 571 -22.45 -3.71 -21.07
N ASP A 572 -21.89 -2.56 -21.43
CA ASP A 572 -20.90 -2.40 -22.48
C ASP A 572 -19.45 -2.38 -21.96
N LEU A 573 -19.28 -2.51 -20.63
CA LEU A 573 -17.95 -2.61 -20.02
C LEU A 573 -17.14 -3.76 -20.62
N THR A 574 -15.86 -3.49 -20.84
CA THR A 574 -14.86 -4.43 -21.33
C THR A 574 -13.59 -4.36 -20.52
N TRP A 575 -12.67 -5.26 -20.81
CA TRP A 575 -11.34 -5.30 -20.20
C TRP A 575 -10.54 -4.03 -20.48
N GLU A 576 -9.86 -3.48 -19.48
CA GLU A 576 -8.70 -2.63 -19.75
C GLU A 576 -7.60 -3.51 -20.34
N LYS A 577 -6.88 -3.01 -21.33
CA LYS A 577 -5.85 -3.76 -22.08
C LYS A 577 -4.55 -2.98 -22.07
N THR A 578 -3.49 -3.59 -21.53
CA THR A 578 -2.15 -3.00 -21.54
C THR A 578 -1.28 -3.73 -22.55
N THR A 579 -0.78 -3.00 -23.54
CA THR A 579 0.24 -3.48 -24.49
C THR A 579 1.60 -2.97 -24.04
N SER A 580 2.58 -3.84 -23.93
CA SER A 580 3.93 -3.50 -23.48
C SER A 580 4.98 -3.94 -24.48
N TYR A 581 6.00 -3.11 -24.63
CA TYR A 581 7.24 -3.39 -25.35
C TYR A 581 8.40 -3.20 -24.38
N ASN A 582 9.36 -4.12 -24.40
CA ASN A 582 10.54 -4.08 -23.55
C ASN A 582 11.79 -4.45 -24.33
N ALA A 583 12.90 -3.72 -24.13
CA ALA A 583 14.21 -4.09 -24.61
C ALA A 583 15.18 -4.04 -23.43
N GLY A 584 15.97 -5.09 -23.24
CA GLY A 584 16.87 -5.21 -22.10
C GLY A 584 18.24 -5.79 -22.47
N LEU A 585 19.25 -5.40 -21.71
CA LEU A 585 20.60 -5.92 -21.80
C LEU A 585 21.06 -6.37 -20.42
N ASP A 586 21.44 -7.65 -20.29
CA ASP A 586 22.03 -8.21 -19.10
C ASP A 586 23.53 -8.41 -19.34
N PHE A 587 24.35 -7.89 -18.43
CA PHE A 587 25.80 -8.02 -18.46
C PHE A 587 26.34 -8.45 -17.10
N THR A 588 27.21 -9.45 -17.11
CA THR A 588 27.96 -9.86 -15.92
C THR A 588 29.39 -10.17 -16.33
N ALA A 589 30.35 -9.81 -15.49
CA ALA A 589 31.76 -9.94 -15.79
C ALA A 589 32.58 -10.22 -14.52
N LEU A 590 33.85 -10.66 -14.75
CA LEU A 590 34.86 -10.86 -13.72
C LEU A 590 34.44 -11.86 -12.65
N ASN A 591 33.86 -12.99 -13.04
CA ASN A 591 33.31 -14.03 -12.19
C ASN A 591 32.20 -13.49 -11.24
N GLY A 592 31.28 -12.70 -11.81
CA GLY A 592 30.16 -12.12 -11.07
C GLY A 592 30.55 -10.97 -10.12
N ARG A 593 31.72 -10.37 -10.28
CA ARG A 593 32.13 -9.20 -9.50
C ARG A 593 31.53 -7.89 -9.99
N PHE A 594 31.18 -7.85 -11.26
CA PHE A 594 30.53 -6.68 -11.88
C PHE A 594 29.34 -7.15 -12.69
N GLY A 595 28.17 -6.65 -12.39
CA GLY A 595 26.95 -6.90 -13.14
C GLY A 595 26.16 -5.62 -13.36
N PHE A 596 25.51 -5.52 -14.50
CA PHE A 596 24.48 -4.51 -14.73
C PHE A 596 23.37 -5.02 -15.63
N ASN A 597 22.18 -4.48 -15.42
CA ASN A 597 21.02 -4.70 -16.26
C ASN A 597 20.46 -3.34 -16.68
N VAL A 598 20.12 -3.22 -17.96
CA VAL A 598 19.45 -2.05 -18.52
C VAL A 598 18.15 -2.51 -19.17
N ASP A 599 17.04 -1.91 -18.82
CA ASP A 599 15.73 -2.16 -19.45
C ASP A 599 15.11 -0.84 -19.90
N GLY A 600 14.72 -0.73 -21.17
CA GLY A 600 13.87 0.31 -21.69
C GLY A 600 12.49 -0.27 -21.99
N TYR A 601 11.43 0.46 -21.62
CA TYR A 601 10.07 -0.01 -21.81
C TYR A 601 9.12 1.09 -22.32
N TYR A 602 8.10 0.64 -23.02
CA TYR A 602 6.92 1.42 -23.40
C TYR A 602 5.67 0.59 -23.13
N ARG A 603 4.70 1.16 -22.40
CA ARG A 603 3.42 0.56 -22.06
C ARG A 603 2.30 1.49 -22.44
N GLU A 604 1.27 0.96 -23.08
CA GLU A 604 0.05 1.70 -23.39
C GLU A 604 -1.15 0.91 -22.88
N THR A 605 -1.97 1.56 -22.07
CA THR A 605 -3.23 0.99 -21.59
C THR A 605 -4.38 1.69 -22.30
N THR A 606 -5.21 0.92 -22.94
CA THR A 606 -6.42 1.34 -23.65
C THR A 606 -7.67 0.83 -22.95
N ASP A 607 -8.83 1.37 -23.34
CA ASP A 607 -10.11 1.03 -22.71
C ASP A 607 -10.10 1.27 -21.18
N LEU A 608 -9.44 2.35 -20.72
CA LEU A 608 -9.33 2.68 -19.30
C LEU A 608 -10.70 2.85 -18.65
N LEU A 609 -10.84 2.26 -17.47
CA LEU A 609 -12.01 2.45 -16.62
C LEU A 609 -11.95 3.82 -15.94
N ALA A 610 -13.00 4.60 -16.08
CA ALA A 610 -13.20 5.81 -15.30
C ALA A 610 -14.67 6.04 -14.98
N THR A 611 -14.93 6.55 -13.80
CA THR A 611 -16.26 7.00 -13.40
C THR A 611 -16.44 8.43 -13.88
N VAL A 612 -17.41 8.65 -14.76
CA VAL A 612 -17.63 9.93 -15.42
C VAL A 612 -19.03 10.45 -15.22
N PRO A 613 -19.22 11.78 -15.20
CA PRO A 613 -20.55 12.37 -15.25
C PRO A 613 -21.29 11.98 -16.52
N VAL A 614 -22.57 11.72 -16.38
CA VAL A 614 -23.47 11.39 -17.51
C VAL A 614 -24.66 12.34 -17.53
N PRO A 615 -25.30 12.56 -18.72
CA PRO A 615 -26.50 13.38 -18.78
C PRO A 615 -27.58 12.91 -17.84
N ALA A 616 -28.24 13.86 -17.19
CA ALA A 616 -29.37 13.56 -16.31
C ALA A 616 -30.45 12.74 -17.05
N GLY A 617 -30.91 11.65 -16.41
CA GLY A 617 -31.95 10.80 -16.95
C GLY A 617 -31.46 9.68 -17.89
N THR A 618 -30.17 9.59 -18.23
CA THR A 618 -29.63 8.52 -19.06
C THR A 618 -29.41 7.23 -18.30
N VAL A 619 -29.04 7.36 -17.02
CA VAL A 619 -28.86 6.26 -16.06
C VAL A 619 -29.46 6.64 -14.70
N PRO A 620 -29.63 5.68 -13.77
CA PRO A 620 -30.19 5.96 -12.43
C PRO A 620 -29.30 6.77 -11.50
N GLY A 621 -28.34 7.51 -11.99
CA GLY A 621 -27.40 8.35 -11.23
C GLY A 621 -26.79 9.41 -12.14
N ASP A 622 -25.87 10.19 -11.58
CA ASP A 622 -25.14 11.27 -12.25
C ASP A 622 -23.73 10.85 -12.70
N LEU A 623 -23.25 9.69 -12.24
CA LEU A 623 -21.94 9.12 -12.56
C LEU A 623 -22.10 7.70 -13.06
N GLN A 624 -21.31 7.29 -14.05
CA GLN A 624 -21.25 5.92 -14.56
C GLN A 624 -19.82 5.48 -14.82
N LEU A 625 -19.51 4.24 -14.47
CA LEU A 625 -18.24 3.60 -14.85
C LEU A 625 -18.27 3.25 -16.34
N GLN A 626 -17.28 3.71 -17.09
CA GLN A 626 -17.15 3.50 -18.54
C GLN A 626 -15.69 3.20 -18.92
N ASN A 627 -15.48 2.58 -20.08
CA ASN A 627 -14.16 2.44 -20.71
C ASN A 627 -13.96 3.64 -21.64
N ILE A 628 -13.17 4.65 -21.25
CA ILE A 628 -13.19 5.95 -21.92
C ILE A 628 -11.82 6.58 -22.22
N GLY A 629 -10.74 5.90 -21.97
CA GLY A 629 -9.46 6.57 -22.12
C GLY A 629 -8.29 5.67 -22.42
N SER A 630 -7.17 6.28 -22.61
CA SER A 630 -5.88 5.63 -22.79
C SER A 630 -4.79 6.40 -22.07
N LEU A 631 -3.80 5.69 -21.57
CA LEU A 631 -2.58 6.26 -20.98
C LEU A 631 -1.35 5.50 -21.44
N LYS A 632 -0.21 6.17 -21.42
CA LYS A 632 1.09 5.57 -21.68
C LYS A 632 2.05 5.78 -20.52
N ASN A 633 2.90 4.78 -20.29
CA ASN A 633 4.08 4.85 -19.43
C ASN A 633 5.30 4.41 -20.24
N TYR A 634 6.38 5.15 -20.17
CA TYR A 634 7.64 4.73 -20.75
C TYR A 634 8.79 5.14 -19.84
N GLY A 635 9.87 4.39 -19.89
CA GLY A 635 10.98 4.65 -18.98
C GLY A 635 12.21 3.82 -19.24
N LEU A 636 13.21 4.10 -18.41
CA LEU A 636 14.50 3.44 -18.40
C LEU A 636 14.82 2.96 -16.98
N GLU A 637 15.29 1.74 -16.87
CA GLU A 637 15.69 1.10 -15.62
C GLU A 637 17.15 0.65 -15.74
N LEU A 638 17.92 0.91 -14.68
CA LEU A 638 19.31 0.47 -14.56
C LEU A 638 19.49 -0.22 -13.19
N ALA A 639 20.14 -1.35 -13.15
CA ALA A 639 20.56 -2.00 -11.93
C ALA A 639 22.05 -2.39 -12.04
N PHE A 640 22.80 -2.13 -10.98
CA PHE A 640 24.21 -2.47 -10.87
C PHE A 640 24.44 -3.31 -9.63
N ASP A 641 25.17 -4.41 -9.78
CA ASP A 641 25.66 -5.27 -8.70
C ASP A 641 27.17 -5.35 -8.81
N VAL A 642 27.88 -4.79 -7.85
CA VAL A 642 29.33 -4.67 -7.90
C VAL A 642 29.95 -5.16 -6.59
N LYS A 643 31.04 -5.94 -6.69
CA LYS A 643 31.91 -6.32 -5.58
C LYS A 643 33.27 -5.69 -5.76
N PRO A 644 33.46 -4.41 -5.34
CA PRO A 644 34.71 -3.70 -5.58
C PRO A 644 35.90 -4.38 -4.94
N ILE A 645 35.70 -4.92 -3.73
CA ILE A 645 36.76 -5.59 -2.96
C ILE A 645 36.28 -6.98 -2.56
N VAL A 646 37.04 -7.98 -2.93
CA VAL A 646 36.84 -9.37 -2.49
C VAL A 646 38.18 -9.92 -2.09
N THR A 647 38.38 -10.14 -0.80
CA THR A 647 39.58 -10.79 -0.22
C THR A 647 39.14 -11.97 0.64
N LYS A 648 40.08 -12.68 1.23
CA LYS A 648 39.77 -13.81 2.13
C LYS A 648 38.95 -13.39 3.34
N ASP A 649 39.24 -12.23 3.91
CA ASP A 649 38.64 -11.78 5.17
C ASP A 649 37.68 -10.59 4.99
N PHE A 650 37.68 -9.93 3.85
CA PHE A 650 36.87 -8.73 3.60
C PHE A 650 36.19 -8.77 2.24
N THR A 651 34.88 -8.51 2.22
CA THR A 651 34.08 -8.32 1.00
C THR A 651 33.28 -7.03 1.12
N TRP A 652 33.28 -6.26 0.05
CA TRP A 652 32.40 -5.11 -0.11
C TRP A 652 31.46 -5.36 -1.27
N ASP A 653 30.15 -5.40 -0.98
CA ASP A 653 29.07 -5.55 -1.97
C ASP A 653 28.30 -4.23 -2.07
N VAL A 654 28.03 -3.81 -3.30
CA VAL A 654 27.23 -2.62 -3.63
C VAL A 654 26.19 -2.99 -4.66
N THR A 655 24.91 -2.77 -4.32
CA THR A 655 23.80 -2.88 -5.26
C THR A 655 23.17 -1.50 -5.42
N TYR A 656 23.07 -1.01 -6.64
CA TYR A 656 22.45 0.27 -6.99
C TYR A 656 21.44 0.07 -8.09
N ASN A 657 20.29 0.68 -7.94
CA ASN A 657 19.26 0.69 -8.97
C ASN A 657 18.66 2.08 -9.15
N VAL A 658 18.25 2.39 -10.37
CA VAL A 658 17.55 3.61 -10.71
C VAL A 658 16.51 3.33 -11.78
N GLY A 659 15.35 3.92 -11.64
CA GLY A 659 14.26 3.88 -12.59
C GLY A 659 13.75 5.28 -12.87
N TRP A 660 13.71 5.65 -14.13
CA TRP A 660 13.01 6.83 -14.62
C TRP A 660 11.73 6.40 -15.33
N ASN A 661 10.62 7.04 -15.00
CA ASN A 661 9.31 6.76 -15.58
C ASN A 661 8.60 8.06 -15.98
N HIS A 662 7.98 8.07 -17.14
CA HIS A 662 7.08 9.13 -17.58
C HIS A 662 5.69 8.55 -17.82
N ASN A 663 4.67 9.21 -17.24
CA ASN A 663 3.25 8.85 -17.36
C ASN A 663 2.49 9.97 -18.05
N GLU A 664 1.60 9.63 -18.98
CA GLU A 664 0.79 10.63 -19.70
C GLU A 664 -0.55 10.01 -20.13
N ILE A 665 -1.63 10.75 -19.93
CA ILE A 665 -2.95 10.41 -20.45
C ILE A 665 -2.99 10.80 -21.92
N THR A 666 -3.25 9.84 -22.80
CA THR A 666 -3.26 10.07 -24.26
C THR A 666 -4.66 10.28 -24.82
N GLU A 667 -5.66 9.72 -24.15
CA GLU A 667 -7.07 9.85 -24.52
C GLU A 667 -7.94 9.87 -23.27
N LEU A 668 -8.97 10.69 -23.27
CA LEU A 668 -9.97 10.76 -22.20
C LEU A 668 -11.27 11.28 -22.79
N SER A 669 -12.22 10.38 -23.07
CA SER A 669 -13.51 10.74 -23.68
C SER A 669 -14.59 10.83 -22.60
N ALA A 670 -14.57 11.89 -21.81
CA ALA A 670 -15.53 12.13 -20.73
C ALA A 670 -16.86 12.75 -21.21
N GLY A 671 -17.10 12.81 -22.49
CA GLY A 671 -18.35 13.25 -23.11
C GLY A 671 -18.68 14.74 -22.99
N TYR A 672 -18.34 15.41 -21.90
CA TYR A 672 -18.71 16.81 -21.58
C TYR A 672 -17.55 17.67 -21.09
N ALA A 673 -16.50 17.09 -20.57
CA ALA A 673 -15.32 17.79 -20.10
C ALA A 673 -14.06 17.12 -20.63
N ASP A 674 -13.04 17.92 -20.90
CA ASP A 674 -11.73 17.42 -21.34
C ASP A 674 -10.83 17.00 -20.14
N TYR A 675 -11.43 16.88 -18.95
CA TYR A 675 -10.77 16.44 -17.71
C TYR A 675 -11.75 15.69 -16.79
N VAL A 676 -11.19 14.96 -15.84
CA VAL A 676 -11.90 14.31 -14.73
C VAL A 676 -11.24 14.72 -13.43
N ASP A 677 -12.00 15.25 -12.47
CA ASP A 677 -11.52 15.52 -11.11
C ASP A 677 -11.17 14.20 -10.41
N THR A 678 -10.07 14.17 -9.69
CA THR A 678 -9.52 12.96 -9.07
C THR A 678 -8.79 13.26 -7.76
N GLY A 679 -8.37 12.22 -7.06
CA GLY A 679 -7.61 12.33 -5.82
C GLY A 679 -8.46 12.56 -4.59
N SER A 680 -7.79 12.72 -3.46
CA SER A 680 -8.44 13.01 -2.17
C SER A 680 -8.86 14.47 -2.08
N SER A 681 -9.99 14.74 -1.40
CA SER A 681 -10.38 16.11 -1.06
C SER A 681 -9.35 16.73 -0.12
N ILE A 682 -9.11 18.02 -0.21
CA ILE A 682 -8.33 18.78 0.78
C ILE A 682 -9.19 19.12 2.00
N SER A 683 -8.58 19.52 3.12
CA SER A 683 -9.28 19.86 4.37
C SER A 683 -10.13 21.11 4.24
N ARG A 684 -9.74 22.06 3.41
CA ARG A 684 -10.51 23.27 3.10
C ARG A 684 -11.44 23.03 1.91
N GLY A 685 -12.50 23.83 1.81
CA GLY A 685 -13.36 23.89 0.63
C GLY A 685 -14.42 22.78 0.53
N ASN A 686 -14.76 22.12 1.63
CA ASN A 686 -15.90 21.19 1.75
C ASN A 686 -15.98 20.16 0.60
N GLY A 687 -15.07 19.21 0.58
CA GLY A 687 -14.99 18.18 -0.45
C GLY A 687 -14.25 18.60 -1.73
N THR A 688 -13.59 19.75 -1.70
CA THR A 688 -12.78 20.23 -2.84
C THR A 688 -11.63 19.27 -3.15
N VAL A 689 -11.51 18.87 -4.40
CA VAL A 689 -10.34 18.21 -4.97
C VAL A 689 -9.54 19.21 -5.80
N ILE A 690 -8.22 19.00 -5.82
CA ILE A 690 -7.28 19.87 -6.56
C ILE A 690 -6.46 19.10 -7.58
N GLN A 691 -6.73 17.82 -7.75
CA GLN A 691 -6.08 16.97 -8.74
C GLN A 691 -7.05 16.69 -9.89
N ARG A 692 -6.50 16.60 -11.11
CA ARG A 692 -7.25 16.33 -12.34
C ARG A 692 -6.50 15.40 -13.25
N ASN A 693 -7.27 14.54 -13.92
CA ASN A 693 -6.81 13.78 -15.07
C ASN A 693 -7.18 14.53 -16.36
N LYS A 694 -6.20 14.83 -17.20
CA LYS A 694 -6.38 15.53 -18.50
C LYS A 694 -5.43 14.97 -19.56
N VAL A 695 -5.89 14.93 -20.80
CA VAL A 695 -5.08 14.54 -21.95
C VAL A 695 -3.81 15.39 -22.04
N GLY A 696 -2.67 14.76 -22.29
CA GLY A 696 -1.35 15.39 -22.37
C GLY A 696 -0.73 15.74 -21.01
N LYS A 697 -1.31 15.25 -19.90
CA LYS A 697 -0.80 15.45 -18.54
C LYS A 697 -0.60 14.12 -17.82
N PRO A 698 0.33 14.08 -16.84
CA PRO A 698 0.43 12.95 -15.92
C PRO A 698 -0.87 12.74 -15.14
N VAL A 699 -1.10 11.51 -14.71
CA VAL A 699 -2.23 11.14 -13.84
C VAL A 699 -2.13 11.91 -12.52
N ASN A 700 -3.28 12.37 -12.00
CA ASN A 700 -3.42 13.13 -10.74
C ASN A 700 -2.62 14.44 -10.71
N SER A 701 -2.51 15.13 -11.87
CA SER A 701 -1.86 16.44 -11.92
C SER A 701 -2.62 17.47 -11.08
N TYR A 702 -1.88 18.29 -10.32
CA TYR A 702 -2.47 19.38 -9.55
C TYR A 702 -3.01 20.46 -10.47
N PHE A 703 -4.27 20.85 -10.27
CA PHE A 703 -4.90 21.97 -10.94
C PHE A 703 -5.09 23.10 -9.94
N VAL A 704 -4.22 24.09 -10.02
CA VAL A 704 -4.02 25.13 -9.02
C VAL A 704 -3.87 26.51 -9.68
N TYR A 705 -3.86 27.57 -8.88
CA TYR A 705 -3.60 28.93 -9.34
C TYR A 705 -2.14 29.28 -9.12
N GLN A 706 -1.55 30.00 -10.06
CA GLN A 706 -0.18 30.49 -9.97
C GLN A 706 -0.11 31.67 -8.99
N GLN A 707 0.63 31.51 -7.91
CA GLN A 707 0.79 32.52 -6.86
C GLN A 707 1.60 33.71 -7.37
N VAL A 708 1.22 34.92 -6.94
CA VAL A 708 2.03 36.14 -7.08
C VAL A 708 2.84 36.33 -5.80
N TYR A 709 4.13 36.75 -5.99
CA TYR A 709 5.07 36.96 -4.89
C TYR A 709 5.51 38.40 -4.85
N ASP A 710 5.86 38.91 -3.65
CA ASP A 710 6.48 40.21 -3.44
C ASP A 710 7.98 40.18 -3.82
N GLU A 711 8.64 41.33 -3.68
CA GLU A 711 10.08 41.48 -4.00
C GLU A 711 10.99 40.61 -3.09
N ASN A 712 10.49 40.18 -1.93
CA ASN A 712 11.20 39.31 -0.98
C ASN A 712 10.92 37.84 -1.22
N GLY A 713 10.10 37.48 -2.21
CA GLY A 713 9.67 36.13 -2.50
C GLY A 713 8.59 35.60 -1.56
N LYS A 714 7.88 36.47 -0.82
CA LYS A 714 6.73 36.09 0.02
C LYS A 714 5.44 36.06 -0.83
N PRO A 715 4.60 35.04 -0.71
CA PRO A 715 3.36 34.97 -1.48
C PRO A 715 2.38 36.04 -0.99
N ILE A 716 1.83 36.80 -1.93
CA ILE A 716 0.85 37.84 -1.65
C ILE A 716 -0.53 37.23 -1.53
N GLU A 717 -1.20 37.42 -0.40
CA GLU A 717 -2.52 36.88 -0.12
C GLU A 717 -3.54 37.28 -1.18
N GLY A 718 -4.29 36.31 -1.73
CA GLY A 718 -5.37 36.49 -2.67
C GLY A 718 -4.97 37.01 -4.05
N GLN A 719 -3.65 37.09 -4.34
CA GLN A 719 -3.17 37.51 -5.65
C GLN A 719 -2.62 36.34 -6.46
N PHE A 720 -3.24 36.14 -7.61
CA PHE A 720 -2.85 35.10 -8.56
C PHE A 720 -2.61 35.70 -9.94
N VAL A 721 -1.88 35.00 -10.76
CA VAL A 721 -1.63 35.39 -12.14
C VAL A 721 -2.89 35.20 -12.97
N ASP A 722 -3.39 36.29 -13.55
CA ASP A 722 -4.44 36.26 -14.58
C ASP A 722 -3.82 35.71 -15.87
N ARG A 723 -4.08 34.43 -16.15
CA ARG A 723 -3.42 33.69 -17.25
C ARG A 723 -4.12 33.89 -18.58
N ASN A 724 -5.41 34.22 -18.59
CA ASN A 724 -6.17 34.50 -19.79
C ASN A 724 -6.27 35.99 -20.10
N ALA A 725 -5.80 36.87 -19.19
CA ALA A 725 -5.77 38.32 -19.30
C ALA A 725 -7.18 38.96 -19.47
N ASP A 726 -8.20 38.38 -18.80
CA ASP A 726 -9.56 38.90 -18.83
C ASP A 726 -9.89 39.86 -17.67
N GLY A 727 -8.94 40.09 -16.76
CA GLY A 727 -9.05 40.94 -15.58
C GLY A 727 -9.81 40.34 -14.42
N LYS A 728 -10.07 39.03 -14.41
CA LYS A 728 -10.70 38.28 -13.34
C LYS A 728 -9.87 37.07 -12.99
N ILE A 729 -9.95 36.62 -11.74
CA ILE A 729 -9.34 35.35 -11.31
C ILE A 729 -10.44 34.34 -11.06
N ASP A 730 -10.53 33.36 -11.95
CA ASP A 730 -11.51 32.27 -11.86
C ASP A 730 -10.92 30.92 -12.32
N LEU A 731 -11.77 29.92 -12.54
CA LEU A 731 -11.30 28.60 -12.93
C LEU A 731 -10.54 28.56 -14.26
N SER A 732 -10.68 29.57 -15.10
CA SER A 732 -9.96 29.67 -16.38
C SER A 732 -8.49 30.02 -16.21
N ASP A 733 -8.10 30.60 -15.05
CA ASP A 733 -6.71 30.91 -14.69
C ASP A 733 -5.99 29.75 -14.02
N GLY A 734 -6.76 28.70 -13.67
CA GLY A 734 -6.18 27.48 -13.15
C GLY A 734 -5.27 26.79 -14.17
N TYR A 735 -4.18 26.21 -13.70
CA TYR A 735 -3.24 25.51 -14.57
C TYR A 735 -2.77 24.19 -13.98
N TYR A 736 -2.31 23.29 -14.86
CA TYR A 736 -1.72 22.01 -14.46
C TYR A 736 -0.26 22.22 -14.09
N TYR A 737 0.05 22.09 -12.81
CA TYR A 737 1.39 22.43 -12.29
C TYR A 737 2.31 21.22 -12.26
N LYS A 738 2.10 20.30 -11.32
CA LYS A 738 2.94 19.12 -11.04
C LYS A 738 2.07 17.92 -10.77
N SER A 739 2.68 16.78 -10.45
CA SER A 739 1.98 15.55 -10.05
C SER A 739 2.61 14.91 -8.81
N PRO A 740 1.90 14.04 -8.08
CA PRO A 740 2.46 13.37 -6.91
C PRO A 740 3.45 12.25 -7.25
N ALA A 741 3.37 11.68 -8.46
CA ALA A 741 4.24 10.59 -8.87
C ALA A 741 5.69 11.07 -9.08
N PRO A 742 6.70 10.31 -8.64
CA PRO A 742 8.09 10.64 -8.89
C PRO A 742 8.47 10.41 -10.36
N ASP A 743 9.38 11.25 -10.86
CA ASP A 743 10.03 11.04 -12.16
C ASP A 743 11.12 9.98 -12.05
N VAL A 744 11.90 9.99 -10.97
CA VAL A 744 13.02 9.07 -10.74
C VAL A 744 12.95 8.46 -9.35
N ILE A 745 13.12 7.15 -9.29
CA ILE A 745 13.28 6.39 -8.05
C ILE A 745 14.66 5.73 -8.05
N MET A 746 15.32 5.69 -6.89
CA MET A 746 16.65 5.10 -6.74
C MET A 746 16.72 4.24 -5.48
N GLY A 747 17.52 3.20 -5.54
CA GLY A 747 17.88 2.37 -4.40
C GLY A 747 19.37 2.11 -4.34
N LEU A 748 19.97 2.18 -3.16
CA LEU A 748 21.35 1.84 -2.92
C LEU A 748 21.43 0.96 -1.68
N THR A 749 22.07 -0.18 -1.81
CA THR A 749 22.46 -1.02 -0.68
C THR A 749 23.95 -1.24 -0.71
N THR A 750 24.62 -0.98 0.40
CA THR A 750 26.05 -1.29 0.59
C THR A 750 26.22 -2.25 1.76
N LYS A 751 27.08 -3.24 1.58
CA LYS A 751 27.33 -4.27 2.58
C LYS A 751 28.82 -4.57 2.68
N PHE A 752 29.32 -4.51 3.89
CA PHE A 752 30.69 -4.85 4.25
C PHE A 752 30.67 -6.13 5.07
N LEU A 753 31.46 -7.09 4.69
CA LEU A 753 31.69 -8.34 5.41
C LEU A 753 33.18 -8.38 5.84
N TYR A 754 33.43 -8.43 7.12
CA TYR A 754 34.79 -8.57 7.66
C TYR A 754 34.82 -9.71 8.66
N LYS A 755 35.39 -10.84 8.24
CA LYS A 755 35.40 -12.09 9.04
C LYS A 755 33.96 -12.43 9.48
N ASN A 756 33.69 -12.32 10.78
CA ASN A 756 32.38 -12.63 11.38
C ASN A 756 31.44 -11.42 11.50
N TRP A 757 31.91 -10.21 11.15
CA TRP A 757 31.14 -8.99 11.21
C TRP A 757 30.49 -8.69 9.86
N ASP A 758 29.28 -8.22 9.89
CA ASP A 758 28.60 -7.63 8.74
C ASP A 758 28.05 -6.25 9.10
N LEU A 759 28.27 -5.28 8.21
CA LEU A 759 27.68 -3.94 8.28
C LEU A 759 26.95 -3.70 6.96
N SER A 760 25.68 -3.32 7.03
CA SER A 760 24.91 -2.97 5.83
C SER A 760 24.13 -1.69 6.04
N ALA A 761 23.97 -0.93 4.96
CA ALA A 761 23.11 0.24 4.91
C ALA A 761 22.29 0.24 3.62
N SER A 762 21.02 0.60 3.74
CA SER A 762 20.10 0.70 2.60
C SER A 762 19.53 2.11 2.52
N PHE A 763 19.56 2.66 1.31
CA PHE A 763 19.05 3.98 1.01
C PHE A 763 18.06 3.89 -0.14
N HIS A 764 17.07 4.77 -0.14
CA HIS A 764 16.26 5.00 -1.31
C HIS A 764 15.96 6.48 -1.49
N ALA A 765 15.72 6.88 -2.72
CA ALA A 765 15.42 8.24 -3.08
C ALA A 765 14.25 8.28 -4.09
N SER A 766 13.45 9.32 -3.96
CA SER A 766 12.38 9.68 -4.88
C SER A 766 12.60 11.13 -5.31
N LEU A 767 12.62 11.37 -6.61
CA LEU A 767 12.88 12.69 -7.18
C LEU A 767 11.76 13.09 -8.14
N GLY A 768 11.36 14.36 -8.09
CA GLY A 768 10.33 14.92 -8.96
C GLY A 768 8.91 14.70 -8.47
N ASN A 769 8.71 14.10 -7.31
CA ASN A 769 7.40 14.00 -6.67
C ASN A 769 7.06 15.31 -5.94
N TYR A 770 5.76 15.67 -5.98
CA TYR A 770 5.23 16.86 -5.33
C TYR A 770 4.10 16.48 -4.40
N VAL A 771 3.94 17.23 -3.29
CA VAL A 771 2.89 17.01 -2.30
C VAL A 771 2.21 18.35 -1.99
N TYR A 772 0.90 18.36 -1.97
CA TYR A 772 0.13 19.48 -1.48
C TYR A 772 0.16 19.48 0.06
N TYR A 773 0.72 20.55 0.63
CA TYR A 773 0.91 20.71 2.07
C TYR A 773 -0.39 21.19 2.72
N ASP A 774 -1.36 20.28 2.83
CA ASP A 774 -2.71 20.54 3.35
C ASP A 774 -2.70 20.98 4.82
N PHE A 775 -1.73 20.50 5.59
CA PHE A 775 -1.52 20.92 6.98
C PHE A 775 -1.38 22.45 7.11
N LEU A 776 -0.52 23.07 6.29
CA LEU A 776 -0.36 24.51 6.31
C LEU A 776 -1.56 25.23 5.70
N SER A 777 -2.06 24.78 4.56
CA SER A 777 -3.18 25.43 3.87
C SER A 777 -4.42 25.48 4.76
N ASN A 778 -4.65 24.46 5.57
CA ASN A 778 -5.76 24.40 6.52
C ASN A 778 -5.60 25.38 7.69
N ARG A 779 -4.37 25.79 8.02
CA ARG A 779 -4.03 26.66 9.17
C ARG A 779 -3.51 28.05 8.77
N ALA A 780 -3.41 28.34 7.48
CA ALA A 780 -2.81 29.57 6.98
C ALA A 780 -3.57 30.87 7.33
N GLN A 781 -4.83 30.76 7.74
CA GLN A 781 -5.63 31.95 8.06
C GLN A 781 -5.38 32.44 9.48
N ILE A 782 -4.65 33.56 9.61
CA ILE A 782 -4.33 34.24 10.86
C ILE A 782 -5.25 35.45 10.99
N SER A 783 -6.50 35.22 11.42
CA SER A 783 -7.51 36.25 11.64
C SER A 783 -8.45 35.87 12.78
N ALA A 784 -9.28 36.78 13.24
CA ALA A 784 -10.24 36.49 14.29
C ALA A 784 -11.09 35.25 13.94
N ASN A 785 -11.61 35.16 12.72
CA ASN A 785 -12.40 34.00 12.28
C ASN A 785 -11.58 32.73 12.04
N GLY A 786 -10.31 32.86 11.77
CA GLY A 786 -9.40 31.71 11.61
C GLY A 786 -9.02 31.06 12.94
N LEU A 787 -8.75 31.88 13.96
CA LEU A 787 -8.34 31.43 15.30
C LEU A 787 -9.52 31.16 16.22
N PHE A 788 -10.63 31.90 16.09
CA PHE A 788 -11.83 31.69 16.87
C PHE A 788 -13.07 31.71 15.98
N SER A 789 -13.64 30.54 15.78
CA SER A 789 -14.86 30.39 14.97
C SER A 789 -15.80 29.35 15.59
N ASN A 790 -17.11 29.58 15.43
CA ASN A 790 -18.14 28.71 16.01
C ASN A 790 -17.94 28.47 17.52
N SER A 791 -17.55 29.52 18.28
CA SER A 791 -17.27 29.46 19.72
C SER A 791 -16.13 28.52 20.11
N ALA A 792 -15.15 28.30 19.23
CA ALA A 792 -14.02 27.42 19.48
C ALA A 792 -12.69 28.05 19.04
N TRP A 793 -11.71 27.94 19.90
CA TRP A 793 -10.31 28.31 19.62
C TRP A 793 -9.61 27.23 18.79
N ARG A 794 -8.70 27.68 17.91
CA ARG A 794 -7.89 26.80 17.07
C ARG A 794 -6.46 27.26 17.09
N ASN A 795 -5.53 26.34 17.32
CA ASN A 795 -4.10 26.62 17.23
C ASN A 795 -3.66 26.82 15.75
N SER A 796 -2.49 27.40 15.60
CA SER A 796 -1.87 27.62 14.29
C SER A 796 -0.39 27.25 14.33
N THR A 797 0.34 27.63 13.29
CA THR A 797 1.75 27.31 13.12
C THR A 797 2.59 28.56 13.02
N PRO A 798 3.88 28.56 13.46
CA PRO A 798 4.78 29.69 13.23
C PRO A 798 4.85 30.09 11.75
N GLU A 799 4.86 29.11 10.84
CA GLU A 799 4.87 29.38 9.39
C GLU A 799 3.60 30.11 8.92
N ALA A 800 2.43 29.77 9.45
CA ALA A 800 1.19 30.48 9.13
C ALA A 800 1.22 31.93 9.67
N VAL A 801 1.79 32.15 10.85
CA VAL A 801 1.99 33.50 11.42
C VAL A 801 2.95 34.31 10.56
N GLU A 802 4.05 33.73 10.11
CA GLU A 802 5.01 34.38 9.18
C GLU A 802 4.33 34.70 7.84
N LEU A 803 3.50 33.79 7.32
CA LEU A 803 2.72 33.99 6.11
C LEU A 803 1.76 35.17 6.26
N GLY A 804 1.11 35.31 7.44
CA GLY A 804 0.31 36.46 7.83
C GLY A 804 -0.98 36.65 7.01
N TRP A 805 -1.50 35.60 6.41
CA TRP A 805 -2.76 35.66 5.67
C TRP A 805 -3.95 35.83 6.62
N THR A 806 -4.76 36.87 6.40
CA THR A 806 -5.80 37.28 7.34
C THR A 806 -7.20 36.98 6.83
N ALA A 807 -7.40 36.99 5.53
CA ALA A 807 -8.70 36.82 4.93
C ALA A 807 -8.81 35.51 4.18
N LEU A 808 -9.96 34.89 4.27
CA LEU A 808 -10.41 34.01 3.22
C LEU A 808 -10.72 34.85 1.95
N GLY A 809 -10.62 36.21 2.02
CA GLY A 809 -10.77 37.16 0.95
C GLY A 809 -12.21 37.24 0.39
N THR A 810 -12.47 38.25 -0.43
CA THR A 810 -13.63 38.26 -1.33
C THR A 810 -13.58 37.06 -2.29
N TYR A 811 -12.41 36.48 -2.42
CA TYR A 811 -12.06 35.26 -3.14
C TYR A 811 -11.81 34.09 -2.18
N GLY A 812 -12.44 34.07 -1.04
CA GLY A 812 -12.13 33.23 0.13
C GLY A 812 -12.05 31.74 -0.07
N ASN A 813 -12.40 31.26 -1.23
CA ASN A 813 -12.27 29.84 -1.60
C ASN A 813 -11.13 29.57 -2.59
N ILE A 814 -10.25 30.54 -2.88
CA ILE A 814 -9.21 30.40 -3.89
C ILE A 814 -7.82 30.22 -3.27
N ASN A 815 -7.53 30.84 -2.10
CA ASN A 815 -6.20 30.81 -1.48
C ASN A 815 -5.67 29.39 -1.27
N TYR A 816 -6.50 28.45 -0.89
CA TYR A 816 -6.11 27.05 -0.73
C TYR A 816 -5.82 26.34 -2.07
N ARG A 817 -6.15 26.93 -3.22
CA ARG A 817 -5.80 26.42 -4.54
C ARG A 817 -4.47 26.99 -5.06
N SER A 818 -3.71 27.70 -4.24
CA SER A 818 -2.41 28.25 -4.60
C SER A 818 -1.39 27.13 -4.84
N ASP A 819 -0.56 27.27 -5.88
CA ASP A 819 0.58 26.39 -6.14
C ASP A 819 1.68 26.52 -5.06
N TYR A 820 1.64 27.56 -4.23
CA TYR A 820 2.49 27.72 -3.05
C TYR A 820 2.44 26.51 -2.12
N PHE A 821 1.26 25.90 -1.97
CA PHE A 821 1.08 24.74 -1.13
C PHE A 821 1.52 23.42 -1.79
N VAL A 822 1.78 23.40 -3.10
CA VAL A 822 2.30 22.24 -3.83
C VAL A 822 3.83 22.26 -3.75
N GLN A 823 4.37 21.56 -2.78
CA GLN A 823 5.79 21.57 -2.45
C GLN A 823 6.53 20.40 -3.10
N ASN A 824 7.80 20.63 -3.43
CA ASN A 824 8.69 19.56 -3.88
C ASN A 824 8.98 18.61 -2.71
N ALA A 825 8.54 17.37 -2.84
CA ALA A 825 8.69 16.32 -1.86
C ALA A 825 9.78 15.30 -2.22
N SER A 826 10.72 15.68 -3.11
CA SER A 826 11.89 14.85 -3.39
C SER A 826 12.70 14.60 -2.12
N TYR A 827 13.19 13.36 -1.97
CA TYR A 827 13.92 12.97 -0.78
C TYR A 827 14.99 11.91 -1.06
N LEU A 828 15.97 11.85 -0.16
CA LEU A 828 16.89 10.74 0.06
C LEU A 828 16.69 10.25 1.49
N LYS A 829 16.35 8.98 1.65
CA LYS A 829 16.10 8.34 2.94
C LYS A 829 17.07 7.20 3.19
N CYS A 830 17.63 7.14 4.38
CA CYS A 830 18.27 5.94 4.89
C CYS A 830 17.20 5.04 5.53
N SER A 831 16.95 3.88 4.91
CA SER A 831 15.92 2.95 5.39
C SER A 831 16.38 2.19 6.63
N ASN A 832 17.63 1.70 6.62
CA ASN A 832 18.21 1.02 7.76
C ASN A 832 19.73 1.00 7.68
N ILE A 833 20.36 0.88 8.87
CA ILE A 833 21.76 0.55 9.07
C ILE A 833 21.81 -0.61 10.03
N THR A 834 22.43 -1.71 9.64
CA THR A 834 22.51 -2.95 10.43
C THR A 834 23.94 -3.36 10.63
N LEU A 835 24.34 -3.59 11.88
CA LEU A 835 25.59 -4.19 12.29
C LEU A 835 25.32 -5.58 12.87
N GLY A 836 25.94 -6.61 12.32
CA GLY A 836 25.78 -7.98 12.76
C GLY A 836 27.09 -8.64 13.13
N TYR A 837 27.03 -9.59 14.04
CA TYR A 837 28.14 -10.49 14.37
C TYR A 837 27.66 -11.95 14.36
N THR A 838 28.29 -12.75 13.52
CA THR A 838 28.01 -14.19 13.40
C THR A 838 29.01 -14.96 14.21
N PHE A 839 28.53 -15.76 15.16
CA PHE A 839 29.39 -16.63 15.94
C PHE A 839 29.28 -18.08 15.44
N GLY A 840 30.43 -18.75 15.37
CA GLY A 840 30.57 -20.12 14.88
C GLY A 840 30.12 -21.18 15.88
N PRO A 841 30.29 -22.48 15.57
CA PRO A 841 29.68 -23.54 16.35
C PRO A 841 30.01 -23.43 17.86
N LEU A 842 28.93 -23.31 18.64
CA LEU A 842 28.99 -23.21 20.12
C LEU A 842 29.18 -24.60 20.76
N VAL A 843 29.99 -25.44 20.13
CA VAL A 843 30.24 -26.86 20.54
C VAL A 843 30.57 -26.95 22.03
N LYS A 844 31.28 -25.97 22.55
CA LYS A 844 31.72 -25.94 23.96
C LYS A 844 30.57 -25.79 24.97
N TYR A 845 29.47 -25.19 24.55
CA TYR A 845 28.35 -24.86 25.46
C TYR A 845 27.05 -25.65 25.20
N THR A 846 26.87 -26.16 23.99
CA THR A 846 25.61 -26.81 23.59
C THR A 846 25.73 -28.31 23.35
N HIS A 847 26.95 -28.87 23.36
CA HIS A 847 27.24 -30.24 22.95
C HIS A 847 26.75 -30.63 21.54
N THR A 848 26.23 -29.63 20.76
CA THR A 848 25.76 -29.80 19.40
C THR A 848 26.80 -29.21 18.43
N PRO A 849 27.37 -29.99 17.50
CA PRO A 849 28.42 -29.51 16.61
C PRO A 849 27.97 -28.50 15.56
N HIS A 850 26.68 -28.20 15.50
CA HIS A 850 26.08 -27.36 14.45
C HIS A 850 25.42 -26.07 14.98
N CYS A 851 25.48 -25.79 16.28
CA CYS A 851 24.91 -24.58 16.84
C CYS A 851 25.69 -23.34 16.39
N SER A 852 25.04 -22.49 15.60
CA SER A 852 25.57 -21.20 15.15
C SER A 852 24.56 -20.10 15.40
N GLY A 853 25.01 -18.89 15.50
CA GLY A 853 24.09 -17.78 15.69
C GLY A 853 24.61 -16.45 15.16
N ARG A 854 23.72 -15.47 15.11
CA ARG A 854 24.02 -14.10 14.76
C ARG A 854 23.28 -13.15 15.69
N VAL A 855 23.99 -12.21 16.28
CA VAL A 855 23.43 -11.06 16.98
C VAL A 855 23.52 -9.86 16.05
N PHE A 856 22.50 -9.04 15.99
CA PHE A 856 22.52 -7.83 15.17
C PHE A 856 21.83 -6.66 15.86
N PHE A 857 22.31 -5.48 15.52
CA PHE A 857 21.70 -4.22 15.89
C PHE A 857 21.34 -3.44 14.64
N THR A 858 20.10 -2.97 14.56
CA THR A 858 19.60 -2.21 13.41
C THR A 858 18.99 -0.89 13.86
N VAL A 859 19.34 0.18 13.17
CA VAL A 859 18.63 1.46 13.25
C VAL A 859 17.78 1.59 11.99
N GLN A 860 16.47 1.71 12.14
CA GLN A 860 15.52 1.92 11.03
C GLN A 860 15.14 3.39 10.97
N ASN A 861 15.04 3.91 9.75
CA ASN A 861 14.73 5.31 9.44
C ASN A 861 15.62 6.31 10.20
N PRO A 862 16.96 6.18 10.20
CA PRO A 862 17.82 7.06 10.97
C PRO A 862 17.72 8.53 10.53
N PHE A 863 17.53 8.77 9.21
CA PHE A 863 17.37 10.13 8.68
C PHE A 863 16.69 10.13 7.30
N ILE A 864 16.13 11.28 6.99
CA ILE A 864 15.61 11.65 5.67
C ILE A 864 16.10 13.06 5.32
N ILE A 865 16.58 13.23 4.08
CA ILE A 865 17.02 14.51 3.54
C ILE A 865 15.97 14.93 2.50
N THR A 866 15.27 16.04 2.78
CA THR A 866 14.23 16.58 1.91
C THR A 866 14.08 18.08 2.09
N LYS A 867 13.56 18.77 1.08
CA LYS A 867 13.12 20.16 1.17
C LYS A 867 11.66 20.29 1.59
N TYR A 868 10.93 19.17 1.64
CA TYR A 868 9.54 19.17 2.07
C TYR A 868 9.41 19.56 3.55
N LYS A 869 8.49 20.46 3.84
CA LYS A 869 8.33 21.02 5.20
C LYS A 869 7.48 20.15 6.12
N GLY A 870 6.62 19.28 5.59
CA GLY A 870 5.79 18.35 6.36
C GLY A 870 6.61 17.30 7.13
N LEU A 871 5.94 16.35 7.78
CA LEU A 871 6.59 15.30 8.56
C LEU A 871 7.27 14.25 7.67
N ASP A 872 6.59 13.84 6.60
CA ASP A 872 7.03 12.76 5.73
C ASP A 872 6.73 13.12 4.27
N PRO A 873 7.72 13.12 3.37
CA PRO A 873 7.49 13.35 1.94
C PRO A 873 6.88 12.14 1.21
N GLU A 874 6.80 10.95 1.84
CA GLU A 874 6.17 9.75 1.28
C GLU A 874 4.65 9.81 1.45
N VAL A 875 3.97 10.67 0.68
CA VAL A 875 2.51 10.81 0.66
C VAL A 875 1.96 10.27 -0.66
N ALA A 876 1.37 9.08 -0.61
CA ALA A 876 1.02 8.30 -1.80
C ALA A 876 -0.02 8.97 -2.72
N ASP A 877 -1.01 9.66 -2.16
CA ASP A 877 -2.04 10.39 -2.91
C ASP A 877 -1.66 11.84 -3.20
N GLY A 878 -0.53 12.29 -2.69
CA GLY A 878 -0.02 13.64 -2.86
C GLY A 878 -0.71 14.72 -2.01
N ILE A 879 -1.59 14.36 -1.07
CA ILE A 879 -2.28 15.31 -0.17
C ILE A 879 -1.90 15.03 1.28
N ASP A 880 -1.07 15.88 1.89
CA ASP A 880 -0.61 15.71 3.28
C ASP A 880 -1.67 16.17 4.29
N LYS A 881 -2.48 15.22 4.75
CA LYS A 881 -3.52 15.40 5.78
C LYS A 881 -3.12 14.80 7.13
N ASN A 882 -2.05 15.28 7.73
CA ASN A 882 -1.61 14.82 9.05
C ASN A 882 -1.38 13.29 9.11
N PRO A 883 -0.49 12.72 8.31
CA PRO A 883 -0.24 11.29 8.32
C PRO A 883 0.32 10.82 9.65
N TYR A 884 0.16 9.54 9.94
CA TYR A 884 0.78 8.90 11.10
C TYR A 884 2.30 9.07 11.01
N PRO A 885 2.97 9.69 12.01
CA PRO A 885 4.39 9.97 11.92
C PRO A 885 5.22 8.69 11.82
N ARG A 886 6.27 8.73 11.00
CA ARG A 886 7.22 7.63 10.89
C ARG A 886 8.12 7.58 12.11
N PRO A 887 8.27 6.42 12.78
CA PRO A 887 9.20 6.31 13.90
C PRO A 887 10.65 6.12 13.42
N MET A 888 11.59 6.57 14.22
CA MET A 888 12.94 6.04 14.23
C MET A 888 12.96 4.84 15.18
N SER A 889 13.52 3.70 14.76
CA SER A 889 13.48 2.47 15.54
C SER A 889 14.86 1.88 15.75
N PHE A 890 15.10 1.38 16.95
CA PHE A 890 16.33 0.69 17.35
C PHE A 890 15.99 -0.77 17.66
N GLN A 891 16.55 -1.69 16.91
CA GLN A 891 16.25 -3.11 17.00
C GLN A 891 17.50 -3.89 17.40
N LEU A 892 17.35 -4.74 18.40
CA LEU A 892 18.36 -5.75 18.78
C LEU A 892 17.78 -7.13 18.51
N GLY A 893 18.47 -7.92 17.70
CA GLY A 893 18.00 -9.23 17.30
C GLY A 893 19.02 -10.35 17.47
N LEU A 894 18.51 -11.57 17.60
CA LEU A 894 19.24 -12.82 17.75
C LEU A 894 18.66 -13.86 16.79
N SER A 895 19.54 -14.49 16.01
CA SER A 895 19.23 -15.68 15.21
C SER A 895 20.07 -16.84 15.70
N LEU A 896 19.44 -18.00 15.95
CA LEU A 896 20.11 -19.23 16.35
C LEU A 896 19.74 -20.37 15.40
N ASN A 897 20.71 -21.18 15.03
CA ASN A 897 20.52 -22.42 14.27
C ASN A 897 21.16 -23.56 15.05
N ILE A 898 20.34 -24.58 15.35
CA ILE A 898 20.70 -25.75 16.18
C ILE A 898 20.52 -27.03 15.36
#